data_64fe240922f662a77591b2c93cca5a85
#
_entry.id   64fe240922f662a77591b2c93cca5a85
#
_cell.length_a   1.000
_cell.length_b   1.000
_cell.length_c   1.000
_cell.angle_alpha   90.00
_cell.angle_beta   90.00
_cell.angle_gamma   90.00
#
_symmetry.space_group_name_H-M   'P 1'
#
loop_
_entity.id
_entity.type
_entity.pdbx_description
1 polymer ?
#
loop_
_entity_poly.entity_id
_entity_poly.type
_entity_poly.pdbx_seq_one_letter_code
_entity_poly.pdbx_strand_id
1 'polypeptide(L)'
;MKVKLSYTQNYRNTSALTRRPHYLLLVILLTVSSFTGFTQIEVKWTKELPADIIWQEVTALGNLIVSSNNQLVGLDIETGEIRWSKQEHAGLNREAFNELPNSPFFTVATSNSIHLLDQLSGDEVFNSIKAGINTIEDYFLLYNSDALLVAGKGTGGEPLMVSVKMSEGSVSWTMEEKFGRIIAANELGNDELLIVTLFNNYKLNASTGNVIWKEVNSAESAQADKLGNLGALLKSAAEAMTKDMEIDLRYYQPAGSDVFYLGSQQESQSSMTSSGGEPVVNYSNVYNAFSIHDGSLVWDEALEVKGQLSQVTFLDNGILVLPDDGNRTKINLYDYKTQAGIWGKKGKGIAIKGGIYDYLEAEDGILLVSQTANNNYLNYLDPNSGTITFEKPVKVEGMVIGIVPLSSGILYITTESMNILDQASGTLKWSKSVNTTPQLTAEYDGKIYAFDSKSSTLKVVDKSSETVNELSSIQLKFEGKEVPRKLEVMNDGIFIHSDQNVAKFNFDGSLLFQAYYPAPREPGWKRALLYAEAVRGAYIGASSYYMSGAMAAVEDDVRQEDAIAGEMVSQIGDAYGELGAQASHYASSAFKQANARLKATLSSREFMLIMSKQEKDIQLLKVSKSSGQVEGNIDLGKDREPIYAVDDITGQVYYCTGNRALTSYMVK
;
A
#
# COMPACT_ATOMS: atom_id res chain seq x y z
N MET A 1 11.05 -66.01 -42.91
CA MET A 1 11.60 -67.27 -42.40
C MET A 1 11.02 -67.37 -40.98
N LYS A 2 9.88 -68.01 -40.79
CA LYS A 2 9.64 -69.39 -40.30
C LYS A 2 10.54 -69.66 -39.09
N VAL A 3 10.08 -70.05 -37.87
CA VAL A 3 9.13 -71.11 -37.48
C VAL A 3 8.95 -70.93 -35.98
N LYS A 4 7.73 -70.80 -35.40
CA LYS A 4 6.83 -71.86 -34.88
C LYS A 4 7.42 -72.73 -33.76
N LEU A 5 6.79 -72.83 -32.71
CA LEU A 5 5.96 -73.85 -32.02
C LEU A 5 6.50 -74.11 -30.62
N SER A 6 5.85 -74.53 -29.61
CA SER A 6 4.47 -74.91 -29.28
C SER A 6 4.45 -75.60 -27.91
N TYR A 7 3.33 -75.61 -27.22
CA TYR A 7 2.79 -76.68 -26.36
C TYR A 7 3.54 -77.02 -25.05
N THR A 8 2.92 -77.38 -23.96
CA THR A 8 1.60 -77.92 -23.54
C THR A 8 1.47 -77.95 -22.03
N GLN A 9 0.29 -77.71 -21.62
CA GLN A 9 -0.60 -78.57 -20.81
C GLN A 9 -0.33 -78.82 -19.29
N ASN A 10 -1.39 -78.39 -18.59
CA ASN A 10 -2.17 -79.13 -17.60
C ASN A 10 -1.53 -79.71 -16.33
N TYR A 11 -2.05 -79.28 -15.18
CA TYR A 11 -2.91 -80.17 -14.41
C TYR A 11 -3.74 -79.41 -13.35
N ARG A 12 -4.99 -79.79 -13.26
CA ARG A 12 -5.99 -79.51 -12.26
C ARG A 12 -5.49 -79.83 -10.86
N ASN A 13 -5.89 -79.02 -9.86
CA ASN A 13 -6.68 -79.60 -8.80
C ASN A 13 -7.56 -78.56 -8.09
N THR A 14 -8.81 -78.88 -8.07
CA THR A 14 -9.89 -78.38 -7.27
C THR A 14 -9.65 -78.63 -5.79
N SER A 15 -9.84 -77.59 -4.96
CA SER A 15 -10.70 -77.74 -3.76
C SER A 15 -10.67 -76.51 -2.87
N ALA A 16 -11.87 -76.23 -2.36
CA ALA A 16 -12.16 -75.35 -1.21
C ALA A 16 -12.43 -73.90 -1.48
N LEU A 17 -13.56 -73.65 -2.08
CA LEU A 17 -14.49 -72.62 -1.65
C LEU A 17 -14.85 -72.85 -0.20
N THR A 18 -14.50 -71.91 0.69
CA THR A 18 -15.38 -71.43 1.75
C THR A 18 -14.63 -70.44 2.64
N ARG A 19 -15.30 -69.35 2.95
CA ARG A 19 -14.97 -68.28 3.92
C ARG A 19 -14.09 -67.14 3.42
N ARG A 20 -14.77 -66.08 2.96
CA ARG A 20 -14.57 -64.71 3.49
C ARG A 20 -15.50 -63.69 2.81
N PRO A 21 -16.83 -63.62 3.11
CA PRO A 21 -17.66 -62.48 2.71
C PRO A 21 -17.47 -61.27 3.67
N HIS A 22 -16.76 -61.40 4.79
CA HIS A 22 -16.70 -60.36 5.81
C HIS A 22 -15.68 -59.28 5.55
N TYR A 23 -14.63 -59.50 4.73
CA TYR A 23 -13.67 -58.49 4.40
C TYR A 23 -14.14 -57.52 3.31
N LEU A 24 -15.00 -57.95 2.42
CA LEU A 24 -15.59 -57.07 1.38
C LEU A 24 -16.58 -56.08 1.99
N LEU A 25 -17.31 -56.49 3.01
CA LEU A 25 -18.21 -55.61 3.77
C LEU A 25 -17.51 -54.61 4.62
N LEU A 26 -16.33 -54.94 5.20
CA LEU A 26 -15.52 -54.06 6.02
C LEU A 26 -14.82 -53.02 5.15
N VAL A 27 -14.36 -53.33 3.94
CA VAL A 27 -13.76 -52.37 3.00
C VAL A 27 -14.82 -51.42 2.43
N ILE A 28 -16.06 -51.92 2.18
CA ILE A 28 -17.16 -51.07 1.76
C ILE A 28 -17.65 -50.18 2.90
N LEU A 29 -17.64 -50.65 4.17
CA LEU A 29 -17.97 -49.82 5.32
C LEU A 29 -16.90 -48.77 5.61
N LEU A 30 -15.61 -49.06 5.37
CA LEU A 30 -14.51 -48.11 5.53
C LEU A 30 -14.46 -47.07 4.38
N THR A 31 -14.94 -47.40 3.21
CA THR A 31 -15.05 -46.42 2.09
C THR A 31 -16.31 -45.56 2.13
N VAL A 32 -17.35 -45.96 2.86
CA VAL A 32 -18.59 -45.20 3.03
C VAL A 32 -18.48 -44.20 4.24
N SER A 33 -17.54 -44.41 5.14
CA SER A 33 -17.33 -43.53 6.31
C SER A 33 -16.45 -42.30 6.04
N SER A 34 -16.06 -42.03 4.80
CA SER A 34 -15.26 -40.86 4.43
C SER A 34 -16.07 -39.69 3.90
N PHE A 35 -17.40 -39.68 4.06
CA PHE A 35 -18.15 -38.45 4.01
C PHE A 35 -18.00 -37.74 5.36
N THR A 36 -16.85 -37.16 5.61
CA THR A 36 -16.70 -36.15 6.64
C THR A 36 -17.52 -34.95 6.21
N GLY A 37 -18.75 -34.86 6.69
CA GLY A 37 -19.46 -33.60 6.68
C GLY A 37 -18.52 -32.57 7.33
N PHE A 38 -18.18 -31.49 6.63
CA PHE A 38 -17.39 -30.41 7.20
C PHE A 38 -18.08 -29.93 8.47
N THR A 39 -17.32 -29.73 9.53
CA THR A 39 -17.87 -29.18 10.75
C THR A 39 -18.32 -27.75 10.48
N GLN A 40 -19.61 -27.46 10.67
CA GLN A 40 -20.11 -26.11 10.57
C GLN A 40 -19.41 -25.26 11.63
N ILE A 41 -18.87 -24.12 11.22
CA ILE A 41 -18.19 -23.18 12.13
C ILE A 41 -19.23 -22.65 13.13
N GLU A 42 -18.83 -22.62 14.40
CA GLU A 42 -19.71 -22.22 15.49
C GLU A 42 -20.13 -20.74 15.35
N VAL A 43 -21.44 -20.51 15.49
CA VAL A 43 -22.01 -19.16 15.59
C VAL A 43 -21.78 -18.65 17.02
N LYS A 44 -21.06 -17.56 17.15
CA LYS A 44 -20.82 -16.91 18.44
C LYS A 44 -22.00 -16.05 18.86
N TRP A 45 -22.48 -15.22 17.95
CA TRP A 45 -23.66 -14.40 18.14
C TRP A 45 -24.30 -14.01 16.81
N THR A 46 -25.58 -13.60 16.86
CA THR A 46 -26.28 -13.00 15.72
C THR A 46 -26.99 -11.74 16.17
N LYS A 47 -26.87 -10.66 15.42
CA LYS A 47 -27.50 -9.37 15.66
C LYS A 47 -28.29 -8.93 14.45
N GLU A 48 -29.59 -8.69 14.60
CA GLU A 48 -30.40 -8.10 13.54
C GLU A 48 -30.37 -6.57 13.65
N LEU A 49 -30.13 -5.89 12.54
CA LEU A 49 -30.19 -4.44 12.42
C LEU A 49 -31.52 -4.01 11.79
N PRO A 50 -32.01 -2.79 12.08
CA PRO A 50 -33.32 -2.35 11.62
C PRO A 50 -33.39 -2.06 10.12
N ALA A 51 -32.24 -1.91 9.45
CA ALA A 51 -32.14 -1.65 8.00
C ALA A 51 -31.00 -2.43 7.34
N ASP A 52 -31.00 -2.44 6.02
CA ASP A 52 -30.02 -3.18 5.23
C ASP A 52 -28.61 -2.63 5.45
N ILE A 53 -27.67 -3.53 5.67
CA ILE A 53 -26.25 -3.26 5.85
C ILE A 53 -25.64 -2.93 4.48
N ILE A 54 -24.83 -1.87 4.43
CA ILE A 54 -24.14 -1.41 3.23
C ILE A 54 -22.71 -1.93 3.24
N TRP A 55 -21.99 -1.76 4.34
CA TRP A 55 -20.64 -2.28 4.58
C TRP A 55 -20.37 -2.45 6.07
N GLN A 56 -19.30 -3.17 6.35
CA GLN A 56 -18.81 -3.39 7.72
C GLN A 56 -17.29 -3.51 7.73
N GLU A 57 -16.67 -3.13 8.84
CA GLU A 57 -15.23 -3.15 9.03
C GLU A 57 -14.85 -3.34 10.49
N VAL A 58 -13.83 -4.14 10.73
CA VAL A 58 -13.22 -4.30 12.06
C VAL A 58 -12.08 -3.31 12.18
N THR A 59 -12.17 -2.39 13.14
CA THR A 59 -11.15 -1.37 13.36
C THR A 59 -9.93 -1.92 14.10
N ALA A 60 -8.82 -1.18 14.07
CA ALA A 60 -7.61 -1.53 14.80
C ALA A 60 -7.83 -1.66 16.30
N LEU A 61 -8.78 -0.93 16.88
CA LEU A 61 -9.16 -1.04 18.29
C LEU A 61 -10.10 -2.22 18.59
N GLY A 62 -10.49 -3.00 17.59
CA GLY A 62 -11.35 -4.15 17.78
C GLY A 62 -12.83 -3.77 17.99
N ASN A 63 -13.28 -2.75 17.30
CA ASN A 63 -14.69 -2.44 17.14
C ASN A 63 -15.18 -2.91 15.77
N LEU A 64 -16.41 -3.36 15.69
CA LEU A 64 -17.05 -3.63 14.42
C LEU A 64 -17.94 -2.42 14.06
N ILE A 65 -17.48 -1.65 13.08
CA ILE A 65 -18.24 -0.54 12.53
C ILE A 65 -19.12 -1.05 11.39
N VAL A 66 -20.38 -0.73 11.42
CA VAL A 66 -21.37 -1.17 10.42
C VAL A 66 -22.19 0.02 9.94
N SER A 67 -22.14 0.27 8.63
CA SER A 67 -23.03 1.22 7.98
C SER A 67 -24.27 0.53 7.45
N SER A 68 -25.42 1.10 7.72
CA SER A 68 -26.71 0.66 7.20
C SER A 68 -27.52 1.82 6.63
N ASN A 69 -28.59 1.52 5.92
CA ASN A 69 -29.43 2.54 5.29
C ASN A 69 -30.05 3.55 6.27
N ASN A 70 -30.04 3.28 7.56
CA ASN A 70 -30.68 4.16 8.56
C ASN A 70 -29.74 4.61 9.69
N GLN A 71 -28.52 4.08 9.77
CA GLN A 71 -27.57 4.46 10.83
C GLN A 71 -26.16 3.93 10.58
N LEU A 72 -25.17 4.55 11.21
CA LEU A 72 -23.84 4.01 11.46
C LEU A 72 -23.82 3.49 12.89
N VAL A 73 -23.32 2.27 13.11
CA VAL A 73 -23.25 1.66 14.45
C VAL A 73 -21.86 1.10 14.74
N GLY A 74 -21.46 1.20 16.00
CA GLY A 74 -20.32 0.47 16.55
C GLY A 74 -20.83 -0.69 17.41
N LEU A 75 -20.34 -1.91 17.12
CA LEU A 75 -20.68 -3.09 17.87
C LEU A 75 -19.46 -3.63 18.61
N ASP A 76 -19.71 -4.23 19.76
CA ASP A 76 -18.76 -5.07 20.47
C ASP A 76 -18.54 -6.36 19.68
N ILE A 77 -17.28 -6.67 19.32
CA ILE A 77 -16.96 -7.85 18.51
C ILE A 77 -17.19 -9.16 19.25
N GLU A 78 -17.12 -9.15 20.58
CA GLU A 78 -17.25 -10.35 21.40
C GLU A 78 -18.72 -10.75 21.65
N THR A 79 -19.58 -9.75 21.81
CA THR A 79 -20.97 -9.97 22.23
C THR A 79 -22.00 -9.64 21.15
N GLY A 80 -21.62 -8.85 20.13
CA GLY A 80 -22.55 -8.30 19.14
C GLY A 80 -23.48 -7.22 19.69
N GLU A 81 -23.23 -6.71 20.88
CA GLU A 81 -24.01 -5.63 21.45
C GLU A 81 -23.67 -4.30 20.77
N ILE A 82 -24.69 -3.51 20.49
CA ILE A 82 -24.51 -2.16 19.93
C ILE A 82 -24.00 -1.26 21.06
N ARG A 83 -22.76 -0.80 20.94
CA ARG A 83 -22.15 0.17 21.85
C ARG A 83 -22.73 1.56 21.64
N TRP A 84 -22.88 1.94 20.36
CA TRP A 84 -23.41 3.24 19.96
C TRP A 84 -24.08 3.18 18.59
N SER A 85 -24.89 4.19 18.28
CA SER A 85 -25.62 4.33 17.01
C SER A 85 -25.78 5.80 16.64
N LYS A 86 -25.53 6.12 15.34
CA LYS A 86 -25.59 7.46 14.76
C LYS A 86 -26.50 7.47 13.54
N GLN A 87 -27.70 8.00 13.68
CA GLN A 87 -28.67 8.12 12.59
C GLN A 87 -28.27 9.22 11.58
N GLU A 88 -27.58 10.25 12.05
CA GLU A 88 -27.04 11.34 11.23
C GLU A 88 -26.02 10.87 10.18
N HIS A 89 -25.44 9.69 10.35
CA HIS A 89 -24.54 9.06 9.41
C HIS A 89 -25.18 7.83 8.72
N ALA A 90 -26.51 7.88 8.52
CA ALA A 90 -27.23 6.84 7.77
C ALA A 90 -26.80 6.78 6.30
N GLY A 91 -26.70 5.58 5.76
CA GLY A 91 -26.36 5.39 4.34
C GLY A 91 -24.95 5.80 3.95
N LEU A 92 -24.03 5.87 4.91
CA LEU A 92 -22.64 6.27 4.67
C LEU A 92 -21.94 5.30 3.73
N ASN A 93 -21.30 5.82 2.68
CA ASN A 93 -20.42 5.05 1.81
C ASN A 93 -19.10 4.73 2.51
N ARG A 94 -18.43 3.63 2.09
CA ARG A 94 -17.18 3.20 2.70
C ARG A 94 -16.06 4.25 2.56
N GLU A 95 -16.00 4.95 1.43
CA GLU A 95 -14.99 5.97 1.12
C GLU A 95 -15.06 7.20 2.04
N ALA A 96 -16.22 7.45 2.64
CA ALA A 96 -16.38 8.56 3.58
C ALA A 96 -15.88 8.24 4.99
N PHE A 97 -15.62 6.95 5.30
CA PHE A 97 -15.08 6.50 6.57
C PHE A 97 -13.57 6.33 6.49
N ASN A 98 -12.81 6.99 7.37
CA ASN A 98 -11.37 6.82 7.48
C ASN A 98 -10.97 6.65 8.94
N GLU A 99 -10.43 5.49 9.26
CA GLU A 99 -9.78 5.25 10.55
C GLU A 99 -8.49 6.06 10.61
N LEU A 100 -8.29 6.82 11.69
CA LEU A 100 -7.08 7.60 11.85
C LEU A 100 -5.97 6.71 12.43
N PRO A 101 -4.84 6.56 11.72
CA PRO A 101 -3.72 5.77 12.24
C PRO A 101 -3.27 6.28 13.61
N ASN A 102 -2.92 5.37 14.51
CA ASN A 102 -2.43 5.69 15.85
C ASN A 102 -3.35 6.58 16.68
N SER A 103 -4.67 6.49 16.46
CA SER A 103 -5.66 7.33 17.10
C SER A 103 -6.91 6.51 17.49
N PRO A 104 -7.59 6.81 18.60
CA PRO A 104 -8.87 6.19 18.93
C PRO A 104 -10.03 6.71 18.08
N PHE A 105 -9.75 7.61 17.15
CA PHE A 105 -10.75 8.29 16.37
C PHE A 105 -10.84 7.76 14.94
N PHE A 106 -11.99 8.02 14.33
CA PHE A 106 -12.17 7.94 12.88
C PHE A 106 -12.86 9.20 12.37
N THR A 107 -12.65 9.51 11.10
CA THR A 107 -13.38 10.60 10.45
C THR A 107 -14.49 10.07 9.59
N VAL A 108 -15.59 10.81 9.56
CA VAL A 108 -16.62 10.73 8.54
C VAL A 108 -16.54 12.00 7.71
N ALA A 109 -16.02 11.86 6.47
CA ALA A 109 -15.79 12.98 5.56
C ALA A 109 -16.77 12.94 4.39
N THR A 110 -17.47 14.03 4.17
CA THR A 110 -18.32 14.28 2.99
C THR A 110 -17.81 15.50 2.25
N SER A 111 -18.36 15.83 1.08
CA SER A 111 -18.02 17.09 0.39
C SER A 111 -18.26 18.36 1.21
N ASN A 112 -19.14 18.30 2.20
CA ASN A 112 -19.61 19.46 2.94
C ASN A 112 -19.18 19.47 4.41
N SER A 113 -18.76 18.32 4.97
CA SER A 113 -18.43 18.23 6.39
C SER A 113 -17.42 17.15 6.69
N ILE A 114 -16.64 17.37 7.74
CA ILE A 114 -15.85 16.35 8.42
C ILE A 114 -16.29 16.25 9.88
N HIS A 115 -16.50 15.02 10.32
CA HIS A 115 -16.81 14.68 11.69
C HIS A 115 -15.70 13.80 12.25
N LEU A 116 -15.23 14.11 13.44
CA LEU A 116 -14.29 13.27 14.20
C LEU A 116 -15.08 12.56 15.30
N LEU A 117 -15.07 11.22 15.27
CA LEU A 117 -15.82 10.40 16.20
C LEU A 117 -14.87 9.45 16.95
N ASP A 118 -15.17 9.26 18.23
CA ASP A 118 -14.53 8.23 19.05
C ASP A 118 -15.04 6.84 18.65
N GLN A 119 -14.14 5.90 18.41
CA GLN A 119 -14.51 4.55 17.92
C GLN A 119 -15.30 3.74 18.96
N LEU A 120 -15.04 3.96 20.26
CA LEU A 120 -15.61 3.15 21.34
C LEU A 120 -16.95 3.67 21.84
N SER A 121 -17.09 5.00 21.97
CA SER A 121 -18.31 5.64 22.46
C SER A 121 -19.23 6.14 21.35
N GLY A 122 -18.69 6.35 20.15
CA GLY A 122 -19.36 7.03 19.05
C GLY A 122 -19.56 8.53 19.29
N ASP A 123 -18.96 9.10 20.33
CA ASP A 123 -19.11 10.52 20.61
C ASP A 123 -18.49 11.34 19.50
N GLU A 124 -19.24 12.34 19.01
CA GLU A 124 -18.73 13.33 18.07
C GLU A 124 -17.82 14.29 18.81
N VAL A 125 -16.51 14.10 18.61
CA VAL A 125 -15.48 14.95 19.21
C VAL A 125 -15.39 16.28 18.48
N PHE A 126 -15.51 16.26 17.16
CA PHE A 126 -15.48 17.47 16.34
C PHE A 126 -16.46 17.40 15.17
N ASN A 127 -16.96 18.56 14.76
CA ASN A 127 -17.86 18.74 13.62
C ASN A 127 -17.51 20.06 12.92
N SER A 128 -17.08 19.99 11.67
CA SER A 128 -16.63 21.17 10.91
C SER A 128 -17.72 22.22 10.73
N ILE A 129 -18.98 21.80 10.55
CA ILE A 129 -20.11 22.74 10.39
C ILE A 129 -20.32 23.53 11.68
N LYS A 130 -20.23 22.88 12.85
CA LYS A 130 -20.30 23.56 14.15
C LYS A 130 -19.13 24.52 14.37
N ALA A 131 -17.98 24.25 13.76
CA ALA A 131 -16.81 25.12 13.75
C ALA A 131 -16.87 26.22 12.67
N GLY A 132 -17.97 26.30 11.92
CA GLY A 132 -18.18 27.34 10.90
C GLY A 132 -17.74 26.97 9.48
N ILE A 133 -17.17 25.77 9.25
CA ILE A 133 -16.73 25.32 7.93
C ILE A 133 -17.85 24.52 7.28
N ASN A 134 -18.41 25.05 6.18
CA ASN A 134 -19.52 24.44 5.45
C ASN A 134 -19.11 23.69 4.18
N THR A 135 -17.87 23.89 3.73
CA THR A 135 -17.29 23.15 2.60
C THR A 135 -15.85 22.85 2.96
N ILE A 136 -15.47 21.56 2.96
CA ILE A 136 -14.12 21.12 3.25
C ILE A 136 -13.32 21.18 1.94
N GLU A 137 -12.14 21.76 2.00
CA GLU A 137 -11.15 21.76 0.90
C GLU A 137 -9.99 20.81 1.21
N ASP A 138 -9.45 20.87 2.45
CA ASP A 138 -8.36 20.02 2.90
C ASP A 138 -8.46 19.76 4.41
N TYR A 139 -7.82 18.67 4.88
CA TYR A 139 -7.55 18.47 6.31
C TYR A 139 -6.23 17.73 6.52
N PHE A 140 -5.54 18.03 7.63
CA PHE A 140 -4.24 17.47 7.99
C PHE A 140 -4.23 17.02 9.45
N LEU A 141 -3.62 15.86 9.69
CA LEU A 141 -3.39 15.36 11.04
C LEU A 141 -2.00 15.82 11.50
N LEU A 142 -1.96 16.47 12.63
CA LEU A 142 -0.76 16.98 13.28
C LEU A 142 -0.56 16.19 14.57
N TYR A 143 0.20 15.11 14.49
CA TYR A 143 0.29 14.11 15.57
C TYR A 143 1.02 14.62 16.80
N ASN A 144 2.13 15.37 16.62
CA ASN A 144 2.89 15.90 17.74
C ASN A 144 2.16 17.01 18.49
N SER A 145 1.29 17.73 17.81
CA SER A 145 0.47 18.81 18.37
C SER A 145 -0.91 18.36 18.82
N ASP A 146 -1.24 17.06 18.71
CA ASP A 146 -2.60 16.52 18.97
C ASP A 146 -3.68 17.30 18.22
N ALA A 147 -3.43 17.70 16.97
CA ALA A 147 -4.30 18.62 16.27
C ALA A 147 -4.81 18.06 14.93
N LEU A 148 -6.05 18.36 14.61
CA LEU A 148 -6.67 18.23 13.30
C LEU A 148 -6.80 19.63 12.71
N LEU A 149 -6.03 19.92 11.65
CA LEU A 149 -6.14 21.15 10.88
C LEU A 149 -7.16 20.94 9.77
N VAL A 150 -8.21 21.76 9.74
CA VAL A 150 -9.27 21.70 8.72
C VAL A 150 -9.34 23.02 8.00
N ALA A 151 -9.29 22.99 6.68
CA ALA A 151 -9.42 24.16 5.81
C ALA A 151 -10.62 24.03 4.88
N GLY A 152 -11.27 25.14 4.62
CA GLY A 152 -12.44 25.17 3.76
C GLY A 152 -13.09 26.55 3.66
N LYS A 153 -14.39 26.57 3.44
CA LYS A 153 -15.16 27.80 3.33
C LYS A 153 -16.24 27.87 4.42
N GLY A 154 -16.37 29.05 5.00
CA GLY A 154 -17.42 29.38 5.95
C GLY A 154 -18.78 29.60 5.29
N THR A 155 -19.77 30.00 6.10
CA THR A 155 -21.18 30.18 5.67
C THR A 155 -21.34 31.25 4.57
N GLY A 156 -20.48 32.28 4.57
CA GLY A 156 -20.47 33.36 3.57
C GLY A 156 -19.58 33.05 2.37
N GLY A 157 -18.93 31.89 2.33
CA GLY A 157 -17.96 31.52 1.29
C GLY A 157 -16.55 32.07 1.55
N GLU A 158 -16.32 32.68 2.71
CA GLU A 158 -15.01 33.14 3.16
C GLU A 158 -14.08 31.94 3.45
N PRO A 159 -12.78 32.03 3.11
CA PRO A 159 -11.81 31.00 3.48
C PRO A 159 -11.66 30.95 5.00
N LEU A 160 -11.71 29.74 5.55
CA LEU A 160 -11.61 29.48 6.97
C LEU A 160 -10.70 28.27 7.22
N MET A 161 -9.72 28.45 8.10
CA MET A 161 -8.86 27.37 8.60
C MET A 161 -9.03 27.26 10.11
N VAL A 162 -9.20 26.05 10.60
CA VAL A 162 -9.47 25.76 12.00
C VAL A 162 -8.52 24.68 12.47
N SER A 163 -7.86 24.89 13.60
CA SER A 163 -7.13 23.85 14.32
C SER A 163 -7.96 23.35 15.50
N VAL A 164 -8.10 22.05 15.58
CA VAL A 164 -8.90 21.36 16.58
C VAL A 164 -7.99 20.46 17.40
N LYS A 165 -8.03 20.57 18.71
CA LYS A 165 -7.38 19.62 19.60
C LYS A 165 -8.12 18.29 19.57
N MET A 166 -7.51 17.25 19.02
CA MET A 166 -8.20 15.97 18.76
C MET A 166 -8.68 15.30 20.06
N SER A 167 -7.87 15.34 21.11
CA SER A 167 -8.23 14.74 22.40
C SER A 167 -9.42 15.39 23.09
N GLU A 168 -9.71 16.67 22.82
CA GLU A 168 -10.74 17.44 23.47
C GLU A 168 -11.90 17.84 22.55
N GLY A 169 -11.69 17.78 21.23
CA GLY A 169 -12.65 18.30 20.24
C GLY A 169 -12.82 19.82 20.24
N SER A 170 -12.01 20.53 21.03
CA SER A 170 -12.07 21.97 21.15
C SER A 170 -11.29 22.66 20.02
N VAL A 171 -11.86 23.75 19.47
CA VAL A 171 -11.14 24.60 18.53
C VAL A 171 -10.05 25.35 19.27
N SER A 172 -8.79 25.13 18.90
CA SER A 172 -7.65 25.80 19.49
C SER A 172 -7.49 27.22 18.92
N TRP A 173 -7.62 27.35 17.60
CA TRP A 173 -7.55 28.64 16.92
C TRP A 173 -8.24 28.59 15.55
N THR A 174 -8.51 29.76 15.01
CA THR A 174 -9.08 29.97 13.68
C THR A 174 -8.30 31.02 12.91
N MET A 175 -8.26 30.87 11.57
CA MET A 175 -7.67 31.84 10.66
C MET A 175 -8.66 32.14 9.54
N GLU A 176 -9.07 33.42 9.44
CA GLU A 176 -10.02 33.94 8.46
C GLU A 176 -9.28 34.86 7.49
N GLU A 177 -8.53 34.27 6.57
CA GLU A 177 -7.86 35.05 5.53
C GLU A 177 -7.72 34.25 4.23
N LYS A 178 -7.44 34.94 3.14
CA LYS A 178 -7.30 34.33 1.84
C LYS A 178 -5.95 33.60 1.76
N PHE A 179 -5.95 32.28 2.00
CA PHE A 179 -4.74 31.45 1.95
C PHE A 179 -4.66 30.59 0.68
N GLY A 180 -5.79 30.27 0.05
CA GLY A 180 -5.87 29.31 -1.06
C GLY A 180 -5.76 27.86 -0.56
N ARG A 181 -5.50 26.91 -1.49
CA ARG A 181 -5.33 25.48 -1.14
C ARG A 181 -4.08 25.30 -0.26
N ILE A 182 -4.18 24.48 0.76
CA ILE A 182 -3.02 24.07 1.56
C ILE A 182 -2.20 23.04 0.76
N ILE A 183 -0.91 23.28 0.61
CA ILE A 183 0.04 22.41 -0.07
C ILE A 183 0.74 21.50 0.95
N ALA A 184 1.08 22.02 2.11
CA ALA A 184 1.69 21.27 3.19
C ALA A 184 1.39 21.90 4.57
N ALA A 185 1.30 21.04 5.58
CA ALA A 185 1.26 21.41 6.98
C ALA A 185 2.31 20.55 7.72
N ASN A 186 3.37 21.16 8.23
CA ASN A 186 4.54 20.48 8.75
C ASN A 186 4.85 20.93 10.17
N GLU A 187 4.90 19.99 11.11
CA GLU A 187 5.30 20.23 12.49
C GLU A 187 6.83 20.35 12.60
N LEU A 188 7.31 21.51 13.04
CA LEU A 188 8.75 21.80 13.10
C LEU A 188 9.39 21.48 14.47
N GLY A 189 8.61 20.99 15.43
CA GLY A 189 9.00 20.89 16.83
C GLY A 189 8.85 22.22 17.58
N ASN A 190 9.07 22.22 18.92
CA ASN A 190 8.93 23.40 19.78
C ASN A 190 7.58 24.13 19.65
N ASP A 191 6.51 23.41 19.40
CA ASP A 191 5.15 23.96 19.17
C ASP A 191 5.07 24.90 17.95
N GLU A 192 5.93 24.70 16.94
CA GLU A 192 5.94 25.47 15.70
C GLU A 192 5.37 24.66 14.55
N LEU A 193 4.55 25.30 13.72
CA LEU A 193 3.88 24.72 12.56
C LEU A 193 4.18 25.57 11.32
N LEU A 194 4.67 24.93 10.27
CA LEU A 194 4.82 25.52 8.94
C LEU A 194 3.60 25.14 8.09
N ILE A 195 2.83 26.11 7.65
CA ILE A 195 1.73 25.93 6.70
C ILE A 195 2.12 26.60 5.39
N VAL A 196 2.21 25.82 4.34
CA VAL A 196 2.46 26.26 2.98
C VAL A 196 1.15 26.20 2.20
N THR A 197 0.73 27.32 1.67
CA THR A 197 -0.49 27.39 0.88
C THR A 197 -0.20 27.95 -0.51
N LEU A 198 -1.20 27.96 -1.37
CA LEU A 198 -1.07 28.50 -2.71
C LEU A 198 -0.67 29.99 -2.70
N PHE A 199 -1.19 30.77 -1.76
CA PHE A 199 -0.97 32.22 -1.75
C PHE A 199 0.01 32.70 -0.68
N ASN A 200 0.18 31.96 0.40
CA ASN A 200 0.97 32.38 1.53
C ASN A 200 1.71 31.21 2.16
N ASN A 201 2.87 31.52 2.75
CA ASN A 201 3.54 30.62 3.67
C ASN A 201 3.46 31.20 5.09
N TYR A 202 3.20 30.37 6.05
CA TYR A 202 3.05 30.76 7.45
C TYR A 202 3.93 29.90 8.32
N LYS A 203 4.64 30.51 9.26
CA LYS A 203 5.12 29.85 10.45
C LYS A 203 4.33 30.37 11.62
N LEU A 204 3.76 29.50 12.40
CA LEU A 204 2.93 29.87 13.53
C LEU A 204 3.16 28.94 14.72
N ASN A 205 2.71 29.36 15.88
CA ASN A 205 2.64 28.50 17.05
C ASN A 205 1.47 27.53 16.87
N ALA A 206 1.73 26.21 16.94
CA ALA A 206 0.76 25.18 16.63
C ALA A 206 -0.46 25.18 17.58
N SER A 207 -0.21 25.44 18.88
CA SER A 207 -1.26 25.44 19.90
C SER A 207 -2.13 26.70 19.91
N THR A 208 -1.56 27.86 19.57
CA THR A 208 -2.28 29.15 19.70
C THR A 208 -2.67 29.80 18.39
N GLY A 209 -2.10 29.34 17.25
CA GLY A 209 -2.29 29.95 15.92
C GLY A 209 -1.58 31.31 15.75
N ASN A 210 -0.80 31.78 16.75
CA ASN A 210 -0.08 33.03 16.65
C ASN A 210 0.95 32.95 15.51
N VAL A 211 0.81 33.84 14.53
CA VAL A 211 1.70 33.90 13.38
C VAL A 211 3.05 34.45 13.82
N ILE A 212 4.12 33.66 13.64
CA ILE A 212 5.50 34.04 13.89
C ILE A 212 6.02 34.86 12.72
N TRP A 213 5.80 34.34 11.50
CA TRP A 213 6.01 35.07 10.26
C TRP A 213 5.01 34.63 9.19
N LYS A 214 4.78 35.50 8.20
CA LYS A 214 3.97 35.26 7.02
C LYS A 214 4.66 35.85 5.82
N GLU A 215 4.78 35.05 4.75
CA GLU A 215 5.28 35.49 3.45
C GLU A 215 4.23 35.22 2.37
N VAL A 216 4.04 36.20 1.52
CA VAL A 216 3.04 36.15 0.44
C VAL A 216 3.67 35.58 -0.81
N ASN A 217 3.14 34.48 -1.31
CA ASN A 217 3.59 33.84 -2.56
C ASN A 217 3.06 34.55 -3.85
N SER A 218 2.22 35.60 -3.71
CA SER A 218 1.60 36.25 -4.86
C SER A 218 2.53 37.28 -5.53
N ALA A 219 2.18 37.62 -6.78
CA ALA A 219 2.88 38.65 -7.55
C ALA A 219 2.84 40.05 -6.94
N GLU A 220 2.08 40.27 -5.88
CA GLU A 220 2.00 41.52 -5.13
C GLU A 220 3.03 41.61 -4.01
N SER A 221 3.78 40.51 -3.73
CA SER A 221 4.86 40.54 -2.75
C SER A 221 6.06 41.32 -3.25
N ALA A 222 6.82 41.92 -2.31
CA ALA A 222 8.11 42.55 -2.64
C ALA A 222 9.15 41.58 -3.24
N GLN A 223 8.86 40.28 -3.22
CA GLN A 223 9.69 39.20 -3.75
C GLN A 223 9.15 38.62 -5.07
N ALA A 224 8.03 39.13 -5.59
CA ALA A 224 7.37 38.57 -6.79
C ALA A 224 8.29 38.51 -8.02
N ASP A 225 9.14 39.51 -8.22
CA ASP A 225 10.10 39.52 -9.32
C ASP A 225 11.15 38.40 -9.18
N LYS A 226 11.46 37.99 -7.94
CA LYS A 226 12.42 36.89 -7.63
C LYS A 226 11.79 35.50 -7.78
N LEU A 227 10.46 35.39 -7.71
CA LEU A 227 9.76 34.13 -7.90
C LEU A 227 9.73 33.68 -9.36
N GLY A 228 10.13 34.53 -10.30
CA GLY A 228 10.19 34.23 -11.72
C GLY A 228 8.88 33.66 -12.26
N ASN A 229 8.96 32.53 -12.96
CA ASN A 229 7.77 31.89 -13.52
C ASN A 229 6.80 31.36 -12.47
N LEU A 230 7.25 31.02 -11.26
CA LEU A 230 6.35 30.65 -10.17
C LEU A 230 5.48 31.84 -9.75
N GLY A 231 6.02 33.05 -9.67
CA GLY A 231 5.25 34.25 -9.39
C GLY A 231 4.18 34.53 -10.45
N ALA A 232 4.51 34.32 -11.73
CA ALA A 232 3.55 34.41 -12.82
C ALA A 232 2.44 33.36 -12.75
N LEU A 233 2.78 32.12 -12.38
CA LEU A 233 1.83 31.02 -12.17
C LEU A 233 0.88 31.33 -11.02
N LEU A 234 1.41 31.75 -9.86
CA LEU A 234 0.63 32.09 -8.69
C LEU A 234 -0.27 33.33 -8.94
N LYS A 235 0.19 34.28 -9.74
CA LYS A 235 -0.64 35.41 -10.21
C LYS A 235 -1.79 34.92 -11.07
N SER A 236 -1.51 34.07 -12.06
CA SER A 236 -2.53 33.47 -12.91
C SER A 236 -3.55 32.66 -12.10
N ALA A 237 -3.10 31.96 -11.07
CA ALA A 237 -3.95 31.24 -10.15
C ALA A 237 -4.85 32.17 -9.33
N ALA A 238 -4.29 33.26 -8.82
CA ALA A 238 -5.04 34.24 -8.05
C ALA A 238 -6.10 34.95 -8.92
N GLU A 239 -5.77 35.21 -10.18
CA GLU A 239 -6.68 35.79 -11.18
C GLU A 239 -7.73 34.76 -11.67
N ALA A 240 -7.36 33.47 -11.70
CA ALA A 240 -8.19 32.38 -12.21
C ALA A 240 -9.07 31.72 -11.15
N MET A 241 -9.14 32.23 -9.92
CA MET A 241 -10.02 31.69 -8.86
C MET A 241 -11.50 31.55 -9.26
N THR A 242 -11.86 31.88 -10.47
CA THR A 242 -13.17 31.65 -11.10
C THR A 242 -13.18 30.44 -12.03
N LYS A 243 -12.07 29.73 -12.23
CA LYS A 243 -11.95 28.51 -13.05
C LYS A 243 -11.13 27.46 -12.31
N ASP A 244 -11.56 26.22 -12.39
CA ASP A 244 -10.90 25.00 -11.88
C ASP A 244 -9.53 24.78 -12.58
N MET A 245 -8.55 25.61 -12.28
CA MET A 245 -7.19 25.45 -12.78
C MET A 245 -6.38 24.67 -11.75
N GLU A 246 -6.07 23.43 -12.06
CA GLU A 246 -5.25 22.57 -11.23
C GLU A 246 -3.79 23.01 -11.33
N ILE A 247 -3.24 23.57 -10.24
CA ILE A 247 -1.84 23.97 -10.15
C ILE A 247 -1.09 22.87 -9.45
N ASP A 248 -0.14 22.25 -10.14
CA ASP A 248 0.79 21.27 -9.57
C ASP A 248 1.91 22.01 -8.82
N LEU A 249 1.64 22.37 -7.56
CA LEU A 249 2.62 22.93 -6.64
C LEU A 249 2.99 21.86 -5.60
N ARG A 250 4.29 21.60 -5.47
CA ARG A 250 4.83 20.53 -4.60
C ARG A 250 5.77 21.13 -3.57
N TYR A 251 5.64 20.65 -2.36
CA TYR A 251 6.50 21.01 -1.23
C TYR A 251 7.56 19.95 -1.00
N TYR A 252 8.78 20.41 -0.69
CA TYR A 252 9.91 19.56 -0.32
C TYR A 252 10.66 20.17 0.85
N GLN A 253 10.97 19.36 1.86
CA GLN A 253 11.85 19.75 2.97
C GLN A 253 12.78 18.58 3.28
N PRO A 254 14.10 18.74 3.06
CA PRO A 254 15.06 17.74 3.49
C PRO A 254 15.06 17.62 5.03
N ALA A 255 15.24 16.41 5.53
CA ALA A 255 15.28 16.18 6.97
C ALA A 255 16.37 17.03 7.65
N GLY A 256 15.99 17.76 8.71
CA GLY A 256 16.89 18.63 9.45
C GLY A 256 17.33 19.91 8.71
N SER A 257 16.71 20.22 7.56
CA SER A 257 17.01 21.45 6.81
C SER A 257 16.23 22.64 7.34
N ASP A 258 16.92 23.79 7.44
CA ASP A 258 16.30 25.09 7.71
C ASP A 258 15.71 25.75 6.45
N VAL A 259 15.68 25.01 5.34
CA VAL A 259 15.18 25.47 4.05
C VAL A 259 14.12 24.48 3.55
N PHE A 260 13.01 25.00 3.05
CA PHE A 260 12.04 24.25 2.28
C PHE A 260 11.98 24.75 0.84
N TYR A 261 11.51 23.90 -0.05
CA TYR A 261 11.46 24.16 -1.47
C TYR A 261 10.03 24.03 -1.98
N LEU A 262 9.64 24.94 -2.87
CA LEU A 262 8.41 24.84 -3.65
C LEU A 262 8.76 24.58 -5.11
N GLY A 263 8.27 23.48 -5.63
CA GLY A 263 8.40 23.11 -7.04
C GLY A 263 7.08 23.20 -7.76
N SER A 264 7.09 23.70 -8.99
CA SER A 264 5.92 23.70 -9.87
C SER A 264 6.29 23.22 -11.26
N GLN A 265 5.41 22.43 -11.88
CA GLN A 265 5.53 22.09 -13.29
C GLN A 265 4.73 23.08 -14.13
N GLN A 266 5.34 23.53 -15.20
CA GLN A 266 4.74 24.45 -16.16
C GLN A 266 4.69 23.82 -17.54
N GLU A 267 3.60 24.04 -18.24
CA GLU A 267 3.40 23.63 -19.62
C GLU A 267 3.47 24.82 -20.55
N SER A 268 4.19 24.68 -21.65
CA SER A 268 4.19 25.66 -22.73
C SER A 268 3.95 24.97 -24.07
N GLN A 269 3.05 25.49 -24.87
CA GLN A 269 2.82 24.99 -26.21
C GLN A 269 3.90 25.52 -27.16
N SER A 270 4.57 24.60 -27.87
CA SER A 270 5.49 24.99 -28.94
C SER A 270 4.71 25.42 -30.18
N SER A 271 5.30 26.35 -30.94
CA SER A 271 4.84 26.67 -32.29
C SER A 271 5.07 25.53 -33.31
N MET A 272 5.84 24.50 -32.91
CA MET A 272 6.05 23.30 -33.71
C MET A 272 4.90 22.31 -33.48
N THR A 273 4.42 21.72 -34.57
CA THR A 273 3.43 20.65 -34.52
C THR A 273 4.14 19.28 -34.62
N SER A 274 3.60 18.27 -33.93
CA SER A 274 3.99 16.88 -34.10
C SER A 274 3.67 16.39 -35.50
N SER A 275 4.18 15.22 -35.89
CA SER A 275 3.86 14.59 -37.20
C SER A 275 2.35 14.32 -37.39
N GLY A 276 1.55 14.37 -36.32
CA GLY A 276 0.07 14.28 -36.34
C GLY A 276 -0.65 15.62 -36.36
N GLY A 277 0.06 16.78 -36.42
CA GLY A 277 -0.50 18.11 -36.46
C GLY A 277 -0.88 18.67 -35.07
N GLU A 278 -0.62 17.94 -33.97
CA GLU A 278 -0.86 18.43 -32.60
C GLU A 278 0.32 19.30 -32.11
N PRO A 279 0.04 20.37 -31.34
CA PRO A 279 1.11 21.17 -30.73
C PRO A 279 2.01 20.34 -29.85
N VAL A 280 3.32 20.55 -29.95
CA VAL A 280 4.26 19.94 -29.00
C VAL A 280 4.18 20.66 -27.67
N VAL A 281 3.86 19.95 -26.61
CA VAL A 281 3.88 20.49 -25.25
C VAL A 281 5.30 20.36 -24.69
N ASN A 282 5.86 21.47 -24.21
CA ASN A 282 7.13 21.48 -23.49
C ASN A 282 6.84 21.65 -22.00
N TYR A 283 7.54 20.89 -21.19
CA TYR A 283 7.48 20.98 -19.74
C TYR A 283 8.73 21.65 -19.18
N SER A 284 8.56 22.46 -18.15
CA SER A 284 9.64 22.96 -17.31
C SER A 284 9.24 22.91 -15.85
N ASN A 285 10.20 22.65 -15.00
CA ASN A 285 10.03 22.61 -13.54
C ASN A 285 10.77 23.80 -12.95
N VAL A 286 10.09 24.51 -12.07
CA VAL A 286 10.60 25.73 -11.42
C VAL A 286 10.63 25.47 -9.92
N TYR A 287 11.77 25.67 -9.29
CA TYR A 287 11.96 25.49 -7.84
C TYR A 287 12.40 26.80 -7.21
N ASN A 288 11.83 27.12 -6.06
CA ASN A 288 12.25 28.21 -5.18
C ASN A 288 12.58 27.67 -3.81
N ALA A 289 13.56 28.26 -3.13
CA ALA A 289 13.99 27.89 -1.81
C ALA A 289 13.61 28.99 -0.80
N PHE A 290 13.06 28.60 0.32
CA PHE A 290 12.60 29.49 1.40
C PHE A 290 13.23 29.13 2.73
N SER A 291 13.60 30.12 3.50
CA SER A 291 14.07 29.97 4.87
C SER A 291 12.92 29.64 5.82
N ILE A 292 13.04 28.60 6.62
CA ILE A 292 12.08 28.26 7.67
C ILE A 292 12.10 29.29 8.81
N HIS A 293 13.20 30.02 9.00
CA HIS A 293 13.34 30.96 10.11
C HIS A 293 12.45 32.20 9.94
N ASP A 294 12.40 32.75 8.73
CA ASP A 294 11.75 34.03 8.45
C ASP A 294 10.90 34.05 7.16
N GLY A 295 10.81 32.93 6.45
CA GLY A 295 10.06 32.81 5.20
C GLY A 295 10.72 33.47 3.98
N SER A 296 11.89 34.09 4.13
CA SER A 296 12.56 34.79 3.04
C SER A 296 13.05 33.83 1.94
N LEU A 297 13.10 34.32 0.69
CA LEU A 297 13.74 33.60 -0.40
C LEU A 297 15.24 33.45 -0.14
N VAL A 298 15.71 32.21 -0.22
CA VAL A 298 17.14 31.87 -0.09
C VAL A 298 17.86 32.14 -1.42
N TRP A 299 17.17 32.02 -2.53
CA TRP A 299 17.71 32.20 -3.87
C TRP A 299 17.24 33.53 -4.47
N ASP A 300 18.12 34.20 -5.20
CA ASP A 300 17.78 35.41 -5.94
C ASP A 300 17.00 35.09 -7.23
N GLU A 301 17.23 33.95 -7.83
CA GLU A 301 16.53 33.47 -9.03
C GLU A 301 16.05 32.03 -8.78
N ALA A 302 14.94 31.63 -9.39
CA ALA A 302 14.42 30.29 -9.33
C ALA A 302 15.29 29.31 -10.12
N LEU A 303 15.40 28.06 -9.65
CA LEU A 303 16.00 26.98 -10.43
C LEU A 303 15.00 26.49 -11.47
N GLU A 304 15.31 26.64 -12.76
CA GLU A 304 14.49 26.13 -13.87
C GLU A 304 15.13 24.87 -14.50
N VAL A 305 14.35 23.78 -14.57
CA VAL A 305 14.78 22.51 -15.16
C VAL A 305 13.77 22.08 -16.23
N LYS A 306 14.26 21.85 -17.45
CA LYS A 306 13.42 21.38 -18.57
C LYS A 306 13.06 19.90 -18.42
N GLY A 307 11.87 19.54 -18.84
CA GLY A 307 11.32 18.18 -18.87
C GLY A 307 10.12 18.02 -17.94
N GLN A 308 9.35 16.97 -18.15
CA GLN A 308 8.27 16.60 -17.26
C GLN A 308 8.85 16.16 -15.91
N LEU A 309 8.29 16.63 -14.80
CA LEU A 309 8.77 16.24 -13.48
C LEU A 309 8.46 14.77 -13.21
N SER A 310 9.48 14.02 -12.81
CA SER A 310 9.33 12.67 -12.30
C SER A 310 9.71 12.60 -10.81
N GLN A 311 11.00 12.79 -10.50
CA GLN A 311 11.53 12.67 -9.15
C GLN A 311 12.48 13.84 -8.82
N VAL A 312 12.50 14.22 -7.54
CA VAL A 312 13.48 15.16 -6.97
C VAL A 312 13.99 14.58 -5.66
N THR A 313 15.30 14.57 -5.48
CA THR A 313 15.91 14.19 -4.21
C THR A 313 16.98 15.18 -3.78
N PHE A 314 17.20 15.30 -2.48
CA PHE A 314 18.10 16.26 -1.88
C PHE A 314 19.29 15.48 -1.31
N LEU A 315 20.42 15.56 -2.01
CA LEU A 315 21.68 14.96 -1.60
C LEU A 315 22.52 15.95 -0.82
N ASP A 316 23.53 15.50 -0.08
CA ASP A 316 24.42 16.38 0.69
C ASP A 316 25.08 17.48 -0.15
N ASN A 317 25.33 17.20 -1.42
CA ASN A 317 26.05 18.07 -2.34
C ASN A 317 25.17 18.79 -3.37
N GLY A 318 23.84 18.65 -3.31
CA GLY A 318 22.94 19.37 -4.23
C GLY A 318 21.58 18.73 -4.41
N ILE A 319 20.79 19.33 -5.30
CA ILE A 319 19.45 18.89 -5.66
C ILE A 319 19.53 18.03 -6.92
N LEU A 320 19.21 16.77 -6.81
CA LEU A 320 19.10 15.84 -7.94
C LEU A 320 17.70 15.92 -8.53
N VAL A 321 17.61 16.40 -9.76
CA VAL A 321 16.35 16.44 -10.51
C VAL A 321 16.38 15.39 -11.61
N LEU A 322 15.38 14.52 -11.57
CA LEU A 322 15.21 13.37 -12.48
C LEU A 322 13.93 13.55 -13.29
N PRO A 323 13.96 14.29 -14.42
CA PRO A 323 12.79 14.48 -15.27
C PRO A 323 12.42 13.20 -16.04
N ASP A 324 11.18 13.13 -16.50
CA ASP A 324 10.73 12.18 -17.54
C ASP A 324 10.53 12.92 -18.87
N ASP A 325 11.46 12.78 -19.77
CA ASP A 325 11.40 13.31 -21.15
C ASP A 325 11.14 12.21 -22.20
N GLY A 326 10.57 11.10 -21.78
CA GLY A 326 10.18 9.98 -22.63
C GLY A 326 11.39 9.17 -23.14
N ASN A 327 11.83 9.39 -24.40
CA ASN A 327 12.85 8.54 -25.01
C ASN A 327 14.29 8.83 -24.56
N ARG A 328 14.57 10.05 -24.15
CA ARG A 328 15.90 10.49 -23.70
C ARG A 328 15.80 11.66 -22.76
N THR A 329 16.15 11.40 -21.52
CA THR A 329 16.11 12.39 -20.44
C THR A 329 17.49 12.95 -20.13
N LYS A 330 17.57 14.20 -19.76
CA LYS A 330 18.76 14.80 -19.16
C LYS A 330 18.54 14.98 -17.66
N ILE A 331 19.38 14.33 -16.88
CA ILE A 331 19.43 14.46 -15.43
C ILE A 331 20.61 15.33 -15.01
N ASN A 332 20.49 16.00 -13.88
CA ASN A 332 21.56 16.83 -13.34
C ASN A 332 21.46 16.96 -11.82
N LEU A 333 22.60 17.18 -11.19
CA LEU A 333 22.70 17.66 -9.82
C LEU A 333 22.88 19.18 -9.86
N TYR A 334 22.14 19.90 -9.05
CA TYR A 334 22.17 21.37 -8.98
C TYR A 334 22.71 21.83 -7.62
N ASP A 335 23.70 22.69 -7.65
CA ASP A 335 24.30 23.26 -6.45
C ASP A 335 23.30 24.11 -5.65
N TYR A 336 23.26 23.93 -4.34
CA TYR A 336 22.30 24.58 -3.46
C TYR A 336 22.38 26.11 -3.43
N LYS A 337 23.58 26.69 -3.69
CA LYS A 337 23.80 28.12 -3.58
C LYS A 337 23.70 28.84 -4.89
N THR A 338 24.24 28.23 -5.94
CA THR A 338 24.38 28.88 -7.26
C THR A 338 23.32 28.43 -8.25
N GLN A 339 22.55 27.38 -7.93
CA GLN A 339 21.60 26.70 -8.82
C GLN A 339 22.26 26.20 -10.12
N ALA A 340 23.58 26.26 -10.19
CA ALA A 340 24.30 25.78 -11.37
C ALA A 340 24.29 24.27 -11.44
N GLY A 341 24.05 23.73 -12.65
CA GLY A 341 24.22 22.30 -12.87
C GLY A 341 25.67 21.87 -12.71
N ILE A 342 25.89 20.77 -12.00
CA ILE A 342 27.22 20.22 -11.66
C ILE A 342 27.69 19.23 -12.71
N TRP A 343 26.81 18.36 -13.20
CA TRP A 343 27.19 17.25 -14.04
C TRP A 343 27.30 17.58 -15.52
N GLY A 344 28.12 16.80 -16.20
CA GLY A 344 28.30 16.86 -17.64
C GLY A 344 29.14 18.06 -18.10
N LYS A 345 29.32 18.17 -19.41
CA LYS A 345 30.13 19.23 -20.00
C LYS A 345 29.50 20.62 -19.73
N LYS A 346 30.20 21.47 -18.99
CA LYS A 346 29.74 22.81 -18.59
C LYS A 346 28.42 22.80 -17.79
N GLY A 347 28.20 21.78 -16.94
CA GLY A 347 27.00 21.68 -16.12
C GLY A 347 25.71 21.41 -16.90
N LYS A 348 25.78 20.89 -18.12
CA LYS A 348 24.59 20.65 -18.98
C LYS A 348 23.84 19.35 -18.69
N GLY A 349 24.26 18.64 -17.64
CA GLY A 349 23.68 17.33 -17.27
C GLY A 349 24.18 16.18 -18.15
N ILE A 350 23.75 15.00 -17.78
CA ILE A 350 24.04 13.74 -18.46
C ILE A 350 22.78 13.17 -19.11
N ALA A 351 22.94 12.48 -20.22
CA ALA A 351 21.81 11.94 -20.97
C ALA A 351 21.57 10.47 -20.59
N ILE A 352 20.35 10.19 -20.18
CA ILE A 352 19.87 8.85 -19.87
C ILE A 352 18.90 8.40 -20.96
N LYS A 353 18.88 7.11 -21.25
CA LYS A 353 17.95 6.51 -22.20
C LYS A 353 16.62 6.27 -21.49
N GLY A 354 15.55 6.85 -22.02
CA GLY A 354 14.20 6.79 -21.42
C GLY A 354 13.93 7.88 -20.40
N GLY A 355 12.69 8.01 -19.99
CA GLY A 355 12.26 8.81 -18.85
C GLY A 355 12.52 8.09 -17.54
N ILE A 356 12.96 8.79 -16.52
CA ILE A 356 13.16 8.23 -15.18
C ILE A 356 11.82 8.12 -14.49
N TYR A 357 11.49 6.95 -13.95
CA TYR A 357 10.26 6.79 -13.16
C TYR A 357 10.51 6.29 -11.74
N ASP A 358 11.71 5.76 -11.44
CA ASP A 358 12.09 5.33 -10.10
C ASP A 358 13.61 5.38 -9.93
N TYR A 359 14.09 5.38 -8.69
CA TYR A 359 15.51 5.30 -8.34
C TYR A 359 15.70 4.67 -6.96
N LEU A 360 16.89 4.11 -6.72
CA LEU A 360 17.32 3.61 -5.42
C LEU A 360 18.67 4.22 -5.07
N GLU A 361 18.74 4.85 -3.91
CA GLU A 361 20.01 5.26 -3.30
C GLU A 361 20.69 4.05 -2.67
N ALA A 362 21.95 3.84 -3.01
CA ALA A 362 22.82 2.83 -2.44
C ALA A 362 24.05 3.53 -1.83
N GLU A 363 24.83 2.82 -1.02
CA GLU A 363 25.96 3.39 -0.27
C GLU A 363 26.96 4.16 -1.16
N ASP A 364 27.19 3.68 -2.38
CA ASP A 364 28.19 4.19 -3.32
C ASP A 364 27.61 4.72 -4.64
N GLY A 365 26.29 4.85 -4.77
CA GLY A 365 25.70 5.32 -6.00
C GLY A 365 24.16 5.31 -6.02
N ILE A 366 23.62 5.65 -7.17
CA ILE A 366 22.18 5.68 -7.41
C ILE A 366 21.83 4.76 -8.58
N LEU A 367 20.98 3.77 -8.33
CA LEU A 367 20.36 2.98 -9.40
C LEU A 367 19.19 3.77 -9.98
N LEU A 368 19.26 4.10 -11.24
CA LEU A 368 18.21 4.78 -11.99
C LEU A 368 17.37 3.76 -12.74
N VAL A 369 16.06 3.86 -12.62
CA VAL A 369 15.09 3.07 -13.35
C VAL A 369 14.43 3.94 -14.40
N SER A 370 14.58 3.59 -15.67
CA SER A 370 14.04 4.39 -16.76
C SER A 370 13.26 3.55 -17.78
N GLN A 371 12.33 4.20 -18.47
CA GLN A 371 11.49 3.54 -19.48
C GLN A 371 11.41 4.35 -20.78
N THR A 372 11.30 3.62 -21.87
CA THR A 372 10.81 4.13 -23.16
C THR A 372 9.46 3.47 -23.45
N ALA A 373 8.78 3.88 -24.51
CA ALA A 373 7.48 3.30 -24.88
C ALA A 373 7.42 1.75 -24.86
N ASN A 374 8.56 1.08 -25.09
CA ASN A 374 8.59 -0.37 -25.28
C ASN A 374 9.58 -1.11 -24.36
N ASN A 375 10.38 -0.43 -23.56
CA ASN A 375 11.46 -1.10 -22.82
C ASN A 375 11.78 -0.36 -21.52
N ASN A 376 12.15 -1.12 -20.50
CA ASN A 376 12.67 -0.64 -19.25
C ASN A 376 14.19 -0.85 -19.15
N TYR A 377 14.87 0.06 -18.47
CA TYR A 377 16.31 0.09 -18.35
C TYR A 377 16.76 0.40 -16.94
N LEU A 378 17.89 -0.20 -16.55
CA LEU A 378 18.62 0.11 -15.32
C LEU A 378 19.96 0.76 -15.68
N ASN A 379 20.32 1.80 -14.94
CA ASN A 379 21.63 2.47 -15.00
C ASN A 379 22.13 2.70 -13.58
N TYR A 380 23.44 2.67 -13.37
CA TYR A 380 24.04 3.00 -12.09
C TYR A 380 24.84 4.29 -12.22
N LEU A 381 24.58 5.23 -11.32
CA LEU A 381 25.10 6.58 -11.34
C LEU A 381 25.95 6.83 -10.11
N ASP A 382 27.16 7.32 -10.28
CA ASP A 382 27.94 7.95 -9.22
C ASP A 382 27.44 9.39 -9.00
N PRO A 383 26.79 9.71 -7.87
CA PRO A 383 26.21 11.03 -7.64
C PRO A 383 27.27 12.14 -7.47
N ASN A 384 28.50 11.81 -7.13
CA ASN A 384 29.56 12.79 -6.95
C ASN A 384 30.11 13.32 -8.27
N SER A 385 30.30 12.43 -9.24
CA SER A 385 30.87 12.77 -10.53
C SER A 385 29.84 12.94 -11.64
N GLY A 386 28.61 12.43 -11.47
CA GLY A 386 27.62 12.29 -12.53
C GLY A 386 28.01 11.29 -13.60
N THR A 387 28.85 10.32 -13.25
CA THR A 387 29.29 9.28 -14.20
C THR A 387 28.34 8.09 -14.16
N ILE A 388 27.87 7.66 -15.33
CA ILE A 388 27.15 6.38 -15.44
C ILE A 388 28.18 5.25 -15.45
N THR A 389 28.06 4.34 -14.47
CA THR A 389 29.01 3.25 -14.27
C THR A 389 28.86 2.14 -15.34
N PHE A 390 27.63 1.84 -15.73
CA PHE A 390 27.37 0.81 -16.71
C PHE A 390 27.74 1.30 -18.14
N GLU A 391 28.51 0.52 -18.85
CA GLU A 391 28.88 0.82 -20.24
C GLU A 391 27.64 1.01 -21.14
N LYS A 392 26.58 0.25 -20.87
CA LYS A 392 25.29 0.34 -21.56
C LYS A 392 24.15 0.18 -20.54
N PRO A 393 23.01 0.88 -20.76
CA PRO A 393 21.81 0.64 -19.98
C PRO A 393 21.39 -0.82 -20.03
N VAL A 394 21.13 -1.43 -18.87
CA VAL A 394 20.68 -2.81 -18.78
C VAL A 394 19.21 -2.87 -19.12
N LYS A 395 18.86 -3.55 -20.21
CA LYS A 395 17.47 -3.76 -20.59
C LYS A 395 16.85 -4.85 -19.71
N VAL A 396 15.67 -4.57 -19.14
CA VAL A 396 14.87 -5.52 -18.34
C VAL A 396 13.48 -5.72 -18.95
N GLU A 397 12.93 -6.92 -18.75
CA GLU A 397 11.56 -7.26 -19.16
C GLU A 397 10.59 -6.86 -18.05
N GLY A 398 9.43 -6.31 -18.44
CA GLY A 398 8.43 -5.79 -17.50
C GLY A 398 8.85 -4.48 -16.82
N MET A 399 7.91 -3.87 -16.07
CA MET A 399 8.17 -2.67 -15.28
C MET A 399 8.86 -3.05 -13.96
N VAL A 400 9.92 -2.35 -13.60
CA VAL A 400 10.62 -2.56 -12.32
C VAL A 400 9.73 -2.03 -11.21
N ILE A 401 9.48 -2.86 -10.20
CA ILE A 401 8.59 -2.57 -9.08
C ILE A 401 9.22 -2.91 -7.71
N GLY A 402 10.42 -3.47 -7.71
CA GLY A 402 11.17 -3.74 -6.48
C GLY A 402 12.67 -3.80 -6.77
N ILE A 403 13.44 -3.23 -5.88
CA ILE A 403 14.90 -3.18 -5.92
C ILE A 403 15.42 -3.44 -4.52
N VAL A 404 16.36 -4.38 -4.38
CA VAL A 404 16.96 -4.74 -3.09
C VAL A 404 18.48 -4.73 -3.24
N PRO A 405 19.21 -3.88 -2.52
CA PRO A 405 20.68 -3.92 -2.49
C PRO A 405 21.14 -5.21 -1.81
N LEU A 406 22.19 -5.81 -2.36
CA LEU A 406 22.89 -6.99 -1.84
C LEU A 406 24.35 -6.67 -1.64
N SER A 407 25.13 -7.60 -1.09
CA SER A 407 26.55 -7.38 -0.76
C SER A 407 27.45 -7.03 -1.96
N SER A 408 27.14 -7.53 -3.16
CA SER A 408 27.90 -7.23 -4.39
C SER A 408 27.03 -7.10 -5.63
N GLY A 409 25.71 -6.99 -5.45
CA GLY A 409 24.76 -6.87 -6.53
C GLY A 409 23.48 -6.15 -6.11
N ILE A 410 22.62 -5.95 -7.08
CA ILE A 410 21.30 -5.36 -6.88
C ILE A 410 20.26 -6.34 -7.41
N LEU A 411 19.44 -6.89 -6.51
CA LEU A 411 18.29 -7.68 -6.91
C LEU A 411 17.21 -6.74 -7.42
N TYR A 412 16.72 -6.97 -8.61
CA TYR A 412 15.54 -6.27 -9.12
C TYR A 412 14.41 -7.26 -9.40
N ILE A 413 13.19 -6.79 -9.17
CA ILE A 413 11.96 -7.52 -9.47
C ILE A 413 11.10 -6.63 -10.37
N THR A 414 10.62 -7.21 -11.45
CA THR A 414 9.70 -6.55 -12.38
C THR A 414 8.31 -7.18 -12.31
N THR A 415 7.39 -6.66 -13.10
CA THR A 415 6.07 -7.30 -13.30
C THR A 415 6.14 -8.68 -13.95
N GLU A 416 7.30 -9.08 -14.47
CA GLU A 416 7.46 -10.33 -15.27
C GLU A 416 8.59 -11.22 -14.79
N SER A 417 9.65 -10.65 -14.19
CA SER A 417 10.85 -11.42 -13.84
C SER A 417 11.67 -10.78 -12.71
N MET A 418 12.61 -11.54 -12.17
CA MET A 418 13.67 -11.04 -11.30
C MET A 418 15.04 -11.57 -11.70
N ASN A 419 16.09 -10.79 -11.39
CA ASN A 419 17.49 -11.18 -11.52
C ASN A 419 18.35 -10.33 -10.57
N ILE A 420 19.64 -10.68 -10.47
CA ILE A 420 20.62 -9.85 -9.78
C ILE A 420 21.50 -9.15 -10.82
N LEU A 421 21.66 -7.86 -10.64
CA LEU A 421 22.53 -7.00 -11.40
C LEU A 421 23.86 -6.87 -10.64
N ASP A 422 24.98 -7.15 -11.30
CA ASP A 422 26.29 -6.82 -10.75
C ASP A 422 26.46 -5.29 -10.74
N GLN A 423 26.66 -4.73 -9.55
CA GLN A 423 26.67 -3.29 -9.33
C GLN A 423 27.82 -2.57 -10.07
N ALA A 424 28.96 -3.23 -10.23
CA ALA A 424 30.14 -2.64 -10.86
C ALA A 424 30.06 -2.64 -12.38
N SER A 425 29.54 -3.71 -12.99
CA SER A 425 29.58 -3.93 -14.44
C SER A 425 28.23 -3.78 -15.15
N GLY A 426 27.11 -3.86 -14.41
CA GLY A 426 25.78 -3.92 -15.00
C GLY A 426 25.46 -5.26 -15.67
N THR A 427 26.26 -6.31 -15.44
CA THR A 427 25.98 -7.63 -16.00
C THR A 427 24.97 -8.38 -15.11
N LEU A 428 24.08 -9.14 -15.74
CA LEU A 428 23.17 -10.00 -14.99
C LEU A 428 23.96 -11.19 -14.41
N LYS A 429 23.84 -11.43 -13.11
CA LYS A 429 24.53 -12.55 -12.44
C LYS A 429 23.93 -13.89 -12.82
N TRP A 430 22.63 -13.95 -13.07
CA TRP A 430 22.00 -15.18 -13.52
C TRP A 430 21.85 -15.17 -15.04
N SER A 431 22.25 -16.25 -15.68
CA SER A 431 22.15 -16.42 -17.13
C SER A 431 20.71 -16.42 -17.66
N LYS A 432 19.76 -16.72 -16.78
CA LYS A 432 18.32 -16.65 -17.03
C LYS A 432 17.65 -16.01 -15.83
N SER A 433 16.81 -15.03 -16.08
CA SER A 433 15.93 -14.46 -15.05
C SER A 433 14.89 -15.48 -14.59
N VAL A 434 14.45 -15.36 -13.34
CA VAL A 434 13.32 -16.10 -12.81
C VAL A 434 12.05 -15.38 -13.26
N ASN A 435 11.12 -16.08 -13.92
CA ASN A 435 9.86 -15.48 -14.38
C ASN A 435 8.87 -15.46 -13.21
N THR A 436 8.81 -14.37 -12.51
CA THR A 436 8.05 -14.21 -11.29
C THR A 436 7.53 -12.78 -11.14
N THR A 437 6.65 -12.58 -10.17
CA THR A 437 6.13 -11.27 -9.77
C THR A 437 6.38 -11.08 -8.27
N PRO A 438 6.28 -9.86 -7.71
CA PRO A 438 6.42 -9.65 -6.27
C PRO A 438 5.50 -10.52 -5.42
N GLN A 439 4.26 -10.70 -5.85
CA GLN A 439 3.28 -11.53 -5.13
C GLN A 439 3.66 -13.01 -5.10
N LEU A 440 4.53 -13.44 -6.01
CA LEU A 440 5.03 -14.81 -6.12
C LEU A 440 6.45 -14.95 -5.56
N THR A 441 6.88 -13.98 -4.76
CA THR A 441 8.16 -13.99 -4.03
C THR A 441 7.92 -13.70 -2.56
N ALA A 442 8.74 -14.29 -1.69
CA ALA A 442 8.78 -13.94 -0.27
C ALA A 442 10.17 -14.17 0.30
N GLU A 443 10.59 -13.31 1.19
CA GLU A 443 11.86 -13.43 1.91
C GLU A 443 11.66 -14.14 3.25
N TYR A 444 12.58 -15.02 3.58
CA TYR A 444 12.65 -15.70 4.86
C TYR A 444 14.05 -16.27 5.11
N ASP A 445 14.60 -16.02 6.29
CA ASP A 445 15.91 -16.54 6.72
C ASP A 445 17.06 -16.27 5.72
N GLY A 446 17.19 -15.00 5.28
CA GLY A 446 18.22 -14.58 4.33
C GLY A 446 18.09 -15.15 2.92
N LYS A 447 16.96 -15.77 2.59
CA LYS A 447 16.64 -16.36 1.29
C LYS A 447 15.39 -15.73 0.71
N ILE A 448 15.33 -15.66 -0.62
CA ILE A 448 14.12 -15.29 -1.34
C ILE A 448 13.59 -16.51 -2.05
N TYR A 449 12.38 -16.89 -1.71
CA TYR A 449 11.63 -17.96 -2.37
C TYR A 449 10.79 -17.36 -3.48
N ALA A 450 10.83 -17.96 -4.66
CA ALA A 450 10.11 -17.46 -5.82
C ALA A 450 9.45 -18.60 -6.59
N PHE A 451 8.24 -18.36 -7.06
CA PHE A 451 7.58 -19.24 -8.01
C PHE A 451 7.90 -18.78 -9.44
N ASP A 452 8.59 -19.63 -10.20
CA ASP A 452 8.86 -19.39 -11.63
C ASP A 452 7.64 -19.81 -12.45
N SER A 453 6.88 -18.83 -12.94
CA SER A 453 5.63 -19.05 -13.67
C SER A 453 5.82 -19.74 -15.01
N LYS A 454 7.02 -19.64 -15.63
CA LYS A 454 7.33 -20.27 -16.92
C LYS A 454 7.64 -21.76 -16.78
N SER A 455 8.43 -22.12 -15.78
CA SER A 455 8.73 -23.53 -15.46
C SER A 455 7.67 -24.16 -14.57
N SER A 456 6.83 -23.35 -13.92
CA SER A 456 5.87 -23.76 -12.88
C SER A 456 6.54 -24.45 -11.70
N THR A 457 7.76 -24.03 -11.33
CA THR A 457 8.56 -24.62 -10.25
C THR A 457 8.97 -23.58 -9.22
N LEU A 458 9.39 -24.04 -8.03
CA LEU A 458 9.94 -23.19 -7.00
C LEU A 458 11.44 -22.99 -7.16
N LYS A 459 11.86 -21.75 -7.00
CA LYS A 459 13.26 -21.33 -6.94
C LYS A 459 13.58 -20.77 -5.57
N VAL A 460 14.84 -20.83 -5.18
CA VAL A 460 15.38 -20.17 -4.01
C VAL A 460 16.61 -19.37 -4.37
N VAL A 461 16.63 -18.12 -3.94
CA VAL A 461 17.77 -17.22 -4.04
C VAL A 461 18.40 -17.11 -2.66
N ASP A 462 19.68 -17.40 -2.57
CA ASP A 462 20.46 -17.13 -1.38
C ASP A 462 21.07 -15.72 -1.51
N LYS A 463 20.68 -14.80 -0.60
CA LYS A 463 21.12 -13.40 -0.65
C LYS A 463 22.62 -13.24 -0.41
N SER A 464 23.22 -14.13 0.37
CA SER A 464 24.66 -14.04 0.71
C SER A 464 25.57 -14.51 -0.42
N SER A 465 25.19 -15.57 -1.10
CA SER A 465 25.95 -16.09 -2.28
C SER A 465 25.44 -15.52 -3.61
N GLU A 466 24.31 -14.81 -3.60
CA GLU A 466 23.66 -14.23 -4.78
C GLU A 466 23.38 -15.26 -5.88
N THR A 467 23.16 -16.51 -5.48
CA THR A 467 22.89 -17.62 -6.40
C THR A 467 21.41 -17.98 -6.40
N VAL A 468 20.92 -18.40 -7.57
CA VAL A 468 19.58 -18.94 -7.73
C VAL A 468 19.65 -20.45 -7.96
N ASN A 469 18.87 -21.19 -7.18
CA ASN A 469 18.80 -22.65 -7.27
C ASN A 469 17.36 -23.10 -7.49
N GLU A 470 17.18 -24.25 -8.10
CA GLU A 470 15.89 -24.91 -8.14
C GLU A 470 15.62 -25.55 -6.77
N LEU A 471 14.60 -25.07 -6.08
CA LEU A 471 14.18 -25.64 -4.82
C LEU A 471 13.35 -26.91 -5.03
N SER A 472 12.45 -26.90 -6.02
CA SER A 472 11.62 -28.04 -6.36
C SER A 472 11.50 -28.21 -7.86
N SER A 473 11.71 -29.43 -8.34
CA SER A 473 11.47 -29.85 -9.73
C SER A 473 10.01 -30.22 -10.01
N ILE A 474 9.16 -30.19 -8.98
CA ILE A 474 7.74 -30.49 -9.09
C ILE A 474 7.05 -29.33 -9.83
N GLN A 475 6.45 -29.62 -10.98
CA GLN A 475 5.65 -28.64 -11.71
C GLN A 475 4.27 -28.50 -11.07
N LEU A 476 4.04 -27.36 -10.44
CA LEU A 476 2.75 -27.05 -9.84
C LEU A 476 1.73 -26.70 -10.92
N LYS A 477 0.63 -27.43 -10.97
CA LYS A 477 -0.49 -27.18 -11.89
C LYS A 477 -1.78 -27.00 -11.11
N PHE A 478 -2.32 -25.81 -11.14
CA PHE A 478 -3.60 -25.50 -10.50
C PHE A 478 -4.78 -25.93 -11.39
N GLU A 479 -5.82 -26.40 -10.73
CA GLU A 479 -7.06 -26.78 -11.40
C GLU A 479 -7.91 -25.56 -11.77
N GLY A 480 -8.97 -25.72 -12.53
CA GLY A 480 -9.86 -24.63 -12.95
C GLY A 480 -9.23 -23.63 -13.92
N LYS A 481 -8.05 -23.93 -14.52
CA LYS A 481 -7.24 -23.03 -15.36
C LYS A 481 -6.71 -21.81 -14.58
N GLU A 482 -6.62 -21.90 -13.29
CA GLU A 482 -6.01 -20.87 -12.47
C GLU A 482 -4.46 -20.96 -12.51
N VAL A 483 -3.82 -19.86 -12.18
CA VAL A 483 -2.38 -19.76 -11.99
C VAL A 483 -2.10 -19.32 -10.56
N PRO A 484 -0.96 -19.67 -9.98
CA PRO A 484 -0.52 -19.12 -8.70
C PRO A 484 -0.56 -17.60 -8.70
N ARG A 485 -1.06 -17.01 -7.60
CA ARG A 485 -1.17 -15.55 -7.43
C ARG A 485 -0.35 -15.02 -6.29
N LYS A 486 -0.19 -15.81 -5.25
CA LYS A 486 0.55 -15.39 -4.06
C LYS A 486 1.38 -16.55 -3.51
N LEU A 487 2.58 -16.20 -3.04
CA LEU A 487 3.49 -17.06 -2.31
C LEU A 487 3.70 -16.46 -0.92
N GLU A 488 3.57 -17.27 0.11
CA GLU A 488 3.82 -16.90 1.50
C GLU A 488 4.81 -17.90 2.09
N VAL A 489 5.78 -17.42 2.85
CA VAL A 489 6.66 -18.29 3.62
C VAL A 489 6.18 -18.32 5.06
N MET A 490 6.01 -19.52 5.57
CA MET A 490 5.55 -19.80 6.93
C MET A 490 6.68 -20.52 7.69
N ASN A 491 6.60 -20.60 9.02
CA ASN A 491 7.60 -21.29 9.84
C ASN A 491 7.81 -22.77 9.47
N ASP A 492 6.80 -23.40 8.84
CA ASP A 492 6.77 -24.80 8.48
C ASP A 492 6.77 -25.07 6.96
N GLY A 493 7.07 -24.05 6.12
CA GLY A 493 7.20 -24.23 4.67
C GLY A 493 6.69 -23.07 3.83
N ILE A 494 6.55 -23.33 2.54
CA ILE A 494 6.20 -22.35 1.51
C ILE A 494 4.78 -22.64 1.03
N PHE A 495 3.88 -21.70 1.24
CA PHE A 495 2.48 -21.78 0.85
C PHE A 495 2.24 -20.97 -0.43
N ILE A 496 1.61 -21.60 -1.43
CA ILE A 496 1.29 -20.96 -2.72
C ILE A 496 -0.19 -21.12 -2.96
N HIS A 497 -0.86 -20.05 -3.36
CA HIS A 497 -2.29 -20.10 -3.60
C HIS A 497 -2.76 -19.23 -4.76
N SER A 498 -3.94 -19.52 -5.24
CA SER A 498 -4.81 -18.68 -6.05
C SER A 498 -6.15 -18.48 -5.31
N ASP A 499 -7.20 -18.07 -5.99
CA ASP A 499 -8.53 -17.91 -5.36
C ASP A 499 -9.14 -19.23 -4.94
N GLN A 500 -8.82 -20.33 -5.67
CA GLN A 500 -9.46 -21.62 -5.51
C GLN A 500 -8.47 -22.79 -5.30
N ASN A 501 -7.19 -22.55 -5.46
CA ASN A 501 -6.16 -23.56 -5.31
C ASN A 501 -5.19 -23.18 -4.21
N VAL A 502 -4.75 -24.18 -3.45
CA VAL A 502 -3.72 -24.07 -2.44
C VAL A 502 -2.68 -25.19 -2.61
N ALA A 503 -1.43 -24.90 -2.37
CA ALA A 503 -0.35 -25.87 -2.34
C ALA A 503 0.67 -25.48 -1.29
N LYS A 504 1.33 -26.45 -0.68
CA LYS A 504 2.40 -26.23 0.29
C LYS A 504 3.59 -27.12 0.02
N PHE A 505 4.77 -26.52 0.14
CA PHE A 505 6.06 -27.20 0.02
C PHE A 505 6.84 -27.08 1.32
N ASN A 506 7.62 -28.10 1.64
CA ASN A 506 8.68 -28.00 2.63
C ASN A 506 9.82 -27.09 2.13
N PHE A 507 10.69 -26.64 3.03
CA PHE A 507 11.92 -25.91 2.67
C PHE A 507 12.95 -26.76 1.89
N ASP A 508 12.79 -28.07 1.82
CA ASP A 508 13.57 -28.96 0.96
C ASP A 508 12.99 -29.10 -0.47
N GLY A 509 11.87 -28.44 -0.75
CA GLY A 509 11.19 -28.45 -2.05
C GLY A 509 10.24 -29.62 -2.26
N SER A 510 10.02 -30.48 -1.28
CA SER A 510 9.01 -31.54 -1.36
C SER A 510 7.61 -30.99 -1.22
N LEU A 511 6.68 -31.42 -2.09
CA LEU A 511 5.28 -31.05 -2.03
C LEU A 511 4.59 -31.77 -0.89
N LEU A 512 4.03 -31.02 0.07
CA LEU A 512 3.27 -31.56 1.18
C LEU A 512 1.83 -31.86 0.79
N PHE A 513 1.17 -30.89 0.14
CA PHE A 513 -0.19 -31.05 -0.37
C PHE A 513 -0.49 -30.08 -1.51
N GLN A 514 -1.54 -30.42 -2.26
CA GLN A 514 -2.22 -29.54 -3.20
C GLN A 514 -3.72 -29.82 -3.13
N ALA A 515 -4.55 -28.79 -3.09
CA ALA A 515 -5.99 -28.91 -3.05
C ALA A 515 -6.68 -27.84 -3.92
N TYR A 516 -7.88 -28.18 -4.42
CA TYR A 516 -8.70 -27.32 -5.25
C TYR A 516 -10.13 -27.24 -4.71
N TYR A 517 -10.68 -26.04 -4.63
CA TYR A 517 -12.02 -25.74 -4.13
C TYR A 517 -12.81 -25.02 -5.22
N PRO A 518 -13.77 -25.69 -5.89
CA PRO A 518 -14.45 -25.14 -7.07
C PRO A 518 -15.17 -23.82 -6.78
N ALA A 519 -14.94 -22.79 -7.60
CA ALA A 519 -15.63 -21.51 -7.49
C ALA A 519 -17.13 -21.64 -7.73
N PRO A 520 -17.98 -20.81 -7.10
CA PRO A 520 -19.32 -20.57 -7.56
C PRO A 520 -19.29 -20.12 -9.03
N ARG A 521 -20.14 -20.70 -9.89
CA ARG A 521 -20.15 -20.31 -11.32
C ARG A 521 -20.59 -18.88 -11.49
N GLU A 522 -19.66 -18.01 -11.91
CA GLU A 522 -19.93 -16.63 -12.29
C GLU A 522 -19.99 -16.45 -13.82
N PRO A 523 -20.75 -15.45 -14.33
CA PRO A 523 -20.68 -15.05 -15.72
C PRO A 523 -19.27 -14.56 -16.08
N GLY A 524 -18.70 -15.03 -17.19
CA GLY A 524 -17.30 -14.82 -17.57
C GLY A 524 -16.85 -13.34 -17.70
N TRP A 525 -17.78 -12.39 -17.88
CA TRP A 525 -17.47 -10.97 -17.97
C TRP A 525 -17.20 -10.32 -16.59
N LYS A 526 -17.86 -10.77 -15.51
CA LYS A 526 -17.56 -10.33 -14.14
C LYS A 526 -16.16 -10.77 -13.69
N ARG A 527 -15.72 -11.97 -14.09
CA ARG A 527 -14.35 -12.43 -13.85
C ARG A 527 -13.29 -11.52 -14.48
N ALA A 528 -13.53 -11.05 -15.71
CA ALA A 528 -12.60 -10.17 -16.41
C ALA A 528 -12.48 -8.80 -15.72
N LEU A 529 -13.57 -8.28 -15.16
CA LEU A 529 -13.58 -6.99 -14.45
C LEU A 529 -12.84 -7.07 -13.10
N LEU A 530 -13.12 -8.11 -12.31
CA LEU A 530 -12.44 -8.38 -11.03
C LEU A 530 -10.94 -8.63 -11.22
N TYR A 531 -10.56 -9.26 -12.34
CA TYR A 531 -9.15 -9.44 -12.71
C TYR A 531 -8.43 -8.09 -12.95
N ALA A 532 -9.07 -7.16 -13.64
CA ALA A 532 -8.50 -5.85 -13.93
C ALA A 532 -8.33 -4.99 -12.66
N GLU A 533 -9.30 -5.04 -11.74
CA GLU A 533 -9.25 -4.32 -10.46
C GLU A 533 -8.23 -4.93 -9.48
N ALA A 534 -8.14 -6.26 -9.40
CA ALA A 534 -7.17 -6.94 -8.55
C ALA A 534 -5.71 -6.67 -8.97
N VAL A 535 -5.45 -6.64 -10.29
CA VAL A 535 -4.12 -6.28 -10.82
C VAL A 535 -3.76 -4.84 -10.49
N ARG A 536 -4.72 -3.92 -10.56
CA ARG A 536 -4.51 -2.50 -10.24
C ARG A 536 -4.27 -2.27 -8.74
N GLY A 537 -5.02 -2.94 -7.87
CA GLY A 537 -4.84 -2.86 -6.41
C GLY A 537 -3.54 -3.51 -5.93
N ALA A 538 -3.15 -4.65 -6.50
CA ALA A 538 -1.91 -5.33 -6.19
C ALA A 538 -0.67 -4.51 -6.60
N TYR A 539 -0.76 -3.75 -7.69
CA TYR A 539 0.29 -2.88 -8.17
C TYR A 539 0.61 -1.74 -7.17
N ILE A 540 -0.41 -1.10 -6.60
CA ILE A 540 -0.23 -0.02 -5.61
C ILE A 540 0.29 -0.58 -4.27
N GLY A 541 -0.19 -1.75 -3.84
CA GLY A 541 0.23 -2.40 -2.60
C GLY A 541 1.65 -2.97 -2.63
N ALA A 542 2.08 -3.51 -3.76
CA ALA A 542 3.40 -4.14 -3.90
C ALA A 542 4.53 -3.11 -3.90
N SER A 543 4.35 -1.96 -4.56
CA SER A 543 5.37 -0.90 -4.57
C SER A 543 5.65 -0.34 -3.17
N SER A 544 4.62 -0.15 -2.35
CA SER A 544 4.77 0.29 -0.96
C SER A 544 5.39 -0.77 -0.06
N TYR A 545 5.09 -2.05 -0.27
CA TYR A 545 5.64 -3.15 0.55
C TYR A 545 7.13 -3.36 0.30
N TYR A 546 7.59 -3.32 -0.97
CA TYR A 546 9.01 -3.47 -1.30
C TYR A 546 9.85 -2.23 -0.99
N MET A 547 9.27 -1.03 -1.09
CA MET A 547 9.94 0.21 -0.67
C MET A 547 10.14 0.26 0.85
N SER A 548 9.17 -0.22 1.64
CA SER A 548 9.33 -0.33 3.09
C SER A 548 10.29 -1.47 3.49
N GLY A 549 10.31 -2.57 2.75
CA GLY A 549 11.24 -3.69 2.97
C GLY A 549 12.69 -3.36 2.60
N ALA A 550 12.92 -2.53 1.58
CA ALA A 550 14.26 -2.08 1.20
C ALA A 550 14.89 -1.15 2.26
N MET A 551 14.07 -0.35 2.96
CA MET A 551 14.54 0.44 4.12
C MET A 551 14.81 -0.41 5.36
N ALA A 552 14.16 -1.58 5.49
CA ALA A 552 14.36 -2.50 6.62
C ALA A 552 15.53 -3.49 6.42
N ALA A 553 16.16 -3.52 5.24
CA ALA A 553 17.23 -4.48 4.91
C ALA A 553 18.64 -4.03 5.31
N VAL A 554 18.78 -2.91 6.03
CA VAL A 554 20.06 -2.50 6.64
C VAL A 554 20.06 -2.96 8.09
N GLU A 555 20.73 -4.08 8.31
CA GLU A 555 21.12 -4.70 9.60
C GLU A 555 20.06 -5.42 10.44
N ASP A 556 20.35 -6.68 10.60
CA ASP A 556 20.02 -7.60 11.69
C ASP A 556 18.56 -7.95 12.00
N ASP A 557 18.27 -9.19 11.62
CA ASP A 557 17.46 -10.16 12.37
C ASP A 557 16.00 -9.81 12.73
N VAL A 558 15.23 -10.84 12.74
CA VAL A 558 13.92 -11.06 13.38
C VAL A 558 13.67 -10.24 14.68
N ARG A 559 14.73 -9.73 15.30
CA ARG A 559 14.67 -8.73 16.39
C ARG A 559 14.28 -7.34 15.93
N GLN A 560 14.49 -7.01 14.66
CA GLN A 560 14.21 -5.66 14.15
C GLN A 560 12.75 -5.54 13.67
N GLU A 561 12.14 -6.61 13.18
CA GLU A 561 10.66 -6.63 13.01
C GLU A 561 9.95 -6.47 14.37
N ASP A 562 10.46 -7.12 15.43
CA ASP A 562 10.00 -6.89 16.79
C ASP A 562 10.39 -5.50 17.32
N ALA A 563 11.50 -4.90 16.85
CA ALA A 563 11.94 -3.57 17.25
C ALA A 563 11.18 -2.46 16.51
N ILE A 564 10.89 -2.61 15.21
CA ILE A 564 10.08 -1.64 14.44
C ILE A 564 8.63 -1.69 14.91
N ALA A 565 8.08 -2.86 15.14
CA ALA A 565 6.78 -3.01 15.81
C ALA A 565 6.84 -2.48 17.26
N GLY A 566 7.95 -2.70 17.96
CA GLY A 566 8.21 -2.19 19.29
C GLY A 566 8.40 -0.67 19.32
N GLU A 567 9.05 -0.10 18.33
CA GLU A 567 9.29 1.36 18.20
C GLU A 567 8.06 2.09 17.70
N MET A 568 7.30 1.55 16.73
CA MET A 568 5.96 2.03 16.41
C MET A 568 5.04 1.96 17.63
N VAL A 569 5.08 0.85 18.36
CA VAL A 569 4.31 0.64 19.59
C VAL A 569 4.77 1.60 20.70
N SER A 570 6.07 1.92 20.80
CA SER A 570 6.61 2.89 21.75
C SER A 570 6.21 4.31 21.35
N GLN A 571 6.38 4.70 20.09
CA GLN A 571 5.95 6.03 19.59
C GLN A 571 4.45 6.24 19.73
N ILE A 572 3.66 5.19 19.47
CA ILE A 572 2.23 5.17 19.74
C ILE A 572 1.97 5.25 21.26
N GLY A 573 2.74 4.54 22.09
CA GLY A 573 2.65 4.55 23.54
C GLY A 573 3.01 5.89 24.16
N ASP A 574 4.04 6.52 23.63
CA ASP A 574 4.52 7.82 24.09
C ASP A 574 3.57 8.94 23.67
N ALA A 575 3.05 8.92 22.43
CA ALA A 575 2.03 9.85 21.97
C ALA A 575 0.73 9.74 22.80
N TYR A 576 0.34 8.53 23.21
CA TYR A 576 -0.81 8.33 24.10
C TYR A 576 -0.47 8.52 25.59
N GLY A 577 0.76 8.35 25.99
CA GLY A 577 1.23 8.61 27.35
C GLY A 577 1.19 10.10 27.72
N GLU A 578 1.48 10.96 26.76
CA GLU A 578 1.32 12.41 26.91
C GLU A 578 -0.15 12.86 26.84
N LEU A 579 -0.97 12.23 25.99
CA LEU A 579 -2.42 12.43 25.95
C LEU A 579 -3.13 11.89 27.20
N GLY A 580 -2.52 10.95 27.91
CA GLY A 580 -3.22 10.01 28.79
C GLY A 580 -3.15 10.27 30.27
N ALA A 581 -2.69 11.40 30.76
CA ALA A 581 -2.83 11.68 32.20
C ALA A 581 -4.29 11.94 32.63
N GLN A 582 -5.22 12.15 31.70
CA GLN A 582 -6.64 12.37 31.96
C GLN A 582 -7.62 11.45 31.20
N ALA A 583 -7.21 10.84 30.10
CA ALA A 583 -8.05 9.86 29.39
C ALA A 583 -7.92 8.50 30.08
N SER A 584 -8.82 8.27 31.00
CA SER A 584 -9.15 7.09 31.79
C SER A 584 -8.47 5.76 31.42
N HIS A 585 -8.38 4.87 32.39
CA HIS A 585 -8.08 3.43 32.36
C HIS A 585 -8.60 2.67 31.11
N TYR A 586 -9.53 3.23 30.39
CA TYR A 586 -10.15 2.73 29.16
C TYR A 586 -9.24 2.86 27.93
N ALA A 587 -8.58 3.99 27.76
CA ALA A 587 -7.67 4.21 26.61
C ALA A 587 -6.45 3.29 26.67
N SER A 588 -5.92 3.03 27.88
CA SER A 588 -4.76 2.14 28.05
C SER A 588 -5.08 0.66 27.78
N SER A 589 -6.32 0.21 28.05
CA SER A 589 -6.74 -1.17 27.75
C SER A 589 -7.07 -1.35 26.27
N ALA A 590 -7.72 -0.37 25.64
CA ALA A 590 -8.00 -0.34 24.22
C ALA A 590 -6.69 -0.31 23.40
N PHE A 591 -5.71 0.46 23.87
CA PHE A 591 -4.40 0.56 23.28
C PHE A 591 -3.58 -0.75 23.38
N LYS A 592 -3.59 -1.41 24.54
CA LYS A 592 -3.02 -2.75 24.70
C LYS A 592 -3.67 -3.76 23.77
N GLN A 593 -4.96 -3.64 23.54
CA GLN A 593 -5.73 -4.50 22.65
C GLN A 593 -5.38 -4.22 21.17
N ALA A 594 -5.27 -2.96 20.76
CA ALA A 594 -4.82 -2.58 19.41
C ALA A 594 -3.41 -3.09 19.11
N ASN A 595 -2.49 -2.98 20.07
CA ASN A 595 -1.14 -3.50 19.96
C ASN A 595 -1.09 -5.04 19.89
N ALA A 596 -1.92 -5.70 20.68
CA ALA A 596 -2.06 -7.15 20.61
C ALA A 596 -2.61 -7.58 19.25
N ARG A 597 -3.55 -6.79 18.70
CA ARG A 597 -4.14 -7.02 17.36
C ARG A 597 -3.09 -6.83 16.26
N LEU A 598 -2.34 -5.75 16.28
CA LEU A 598 -1.26 -5.53 15.31
C LEU A 598 -0.22 -6.66 15.32
N LYS A 599 0.25 -7.07 16.51
CA LYS A 599 1.20 -8.18 16.67
C LYS A 599 0.63 -9.50 16.17
N ALA A 600 -0.65 -9.78 16.42
CA ALA A 600 -1.28 -11.02 15.98
C ALA A 600 -1.54 -11.05 14.47
N THR A 601 -1.83 -9.90 13.84
CA THR A 601 -1.97 -9.78 12.38
C THR A 601 -0.64 -10.11 11.67
N LEU A 602 0.49 -9.76 12.27
CA LEU A 602 1.83 -10.05 11.75
C LEU A 602 2.24 -11.52 11.96
N SER A 603 1.69 -12.23 12.96
CA SER A 603 2.22 -13.51 13.42
C SER A 603 1.38 -14.76 13.11
N SER A 604 0.13 -14.68 12.67
CA SER A 604 -0.69 -15.89 12.54
C SER A 604 -1.76 -15.84 11.45
N ARG A 605 -1.39 -16.16 10.23
CA ARG A 605 -2.36 -16.55 9.21
C ARG A 605 -2.33 -18.07 9.03
N GLU A 606 -2.90 -18.81 9.97
CA GLU A 606 -2.91 -20.28 9.94
C GLU A 606 -3.89 -20.84 8.91
N PHE A 607 -4.86 -20.08 8.49
CA PHE A 607 -5.90 -20.51 7.55
C PHE A 607 -6.17 -19.50 6.44
N MET A 608 -6.88 -19.95 5.43
CA MET A 608 -7.41 -19.16 4.32
C MET A 608 -8.90 -19.38 4.20
N LEU A 609 -9.66 -18.32 3.93
CA LEU A 609 -11.09 -18.39 3.63
C LEU A 609 -11.28 -18.48 2.11
N ILE A 610 -11.93 -19.53 1.64
CA ILE A 610 -12.18 -19.78 0.23
C ILE A 610 -13.67 -19.92 -0.02
N MET A 611 -14.23 -19.03 -0.83
CA MET A 611 -15.61 -19.16 -1.26
C MET A 611 -15.72 -20.26 -2.31
N SER A 612 -16.46 -21.31 -2.00
CA SER A 612 -16.60 -22.50 -2.86
C SER A 612 -18.05 -22.91 -3.05
N LYS A 613 -18.31 -23.52 -4.19
CA LYS A 613 -19.61 -24.15 -4.46
C LYS A 613 -19.56 -25.59 -3.98
N GLN A 614 -20.36 -25.91 -2.98
CA GLN A 614 -20.57 -27.26 -2.48
C GLN A 614 -22.00 -27.71 -2.85
N GLU A 615 -22.12 -28.75 -3.67
CA GLU A 615 -23.42 -29.24 -4.17
C GLU A 615 -24.30 -28.14 -4.77
N LYS A 616 -25.28 -27.62 -4.02
CA LYS A 616 -26.24 -26.59 -4.44
C LYS A 616 -26.00 -25.23 -3.84
N ASP A 617 -25.28 -25.16 -2.71
CA ASP A 617 -25.08 -23.96 -1.91
C ASP A 617 -23.65 -23.45 -2.01
N ILE A 618 -23.48 -22.17 -1.71
CA ILE A 618 -22.19 -21.49 -1.65
C ILE A 618 -21.74 -21.51 -0.21
N GLN A 619 -20.50 -21.83 0.02
CA GLN A 619 -19.90 -21.89 1.34
C GLN A 619 -18.59 -21.11 1.38
N LEU A 620 -18.32 -20.48 2.49
CA LEU A 620 -17.00 -19.93 2.82
C LEU A 620 -16.27 -20.99 3.63
N LEU A 621 -15.27 -21.61 3.03
CA LEU A 621 -14.49 -22.69 3.61
C LEU A 621 -13.30 -22.12 4.36
N LYS A 622 -13.11 -22.56 5.61
CA LYS A 622 -11.86 -22.38 6.35
C LYS A 622 -10.88 -23.48 5.95
N VAL A 623 -9.83 -23.10 5.23
CA VAL A 623 -8.80 -24.03 4.76
C VAL A 623 -7.52 -23.80 5.53
N SER A 624 -7.02 -24.82 6.20
CA SER A 624 -5.75 -24.76 6.93
C SER A 624 -4.58 -24.59 5.97
N LYS A 625 -3.72 -23.62 6.22
CA LYS A 625 -2.48 -23.44 5.45
C LYS A 625 -1.41 -24.47 5.81
N SER A 626 -1.54 -25.14 6.94
CA SER A 626 -0.60 -26.19 7.34
C SER A 626 -0.89 -27.52 6.67
N SER A 627 -2.17 -27.89 6.47
CA SER A 627 -2.59 -29.21 5.98
C SER A 627 -3.34 -29.18 4.65
N GLY A 628 -3.83 -28.03 4.18
CA GLY A 628 -4.71 -27.92 3.03
C GLY A 628 -6.09 -28.54 3.23
N GLN A 629 -6.47 -28.88 4.47
CA GLN A 629 -7.77 -29.48 4.76
C GLN A 629 -8.79 -28.40 5.12
N VAL A 630 -10.06 -28.67 4.80
CA VAL A 630 -11.16 -27.84 5.28
C VAL A 630 -11.42 -28.19 6.74
N GLU A 631 -11.22 -27.20 7.61
CA GLU A 631 -11.44 -27.32 9.05
C GLU A 631 -12.86 -26.93 9.46
N GLY A 632 -13.53 -26.15 8.61
CA GLY A 632 -14.90 -25.73 8.84
C GLY A 632 -15.47 -24.93 7.68
N ASN A 633 -16.76 -24.63 7.75
CA ASN A 633 -17.45 -23.86 6.73
C ASN A 633 -18.54 -22.96 7.31
N ILE A 634 -18.78 -21.83 6.63
CA ILE A 634 -19.93 -20.96 6.82
C ILE A 634 -20.84 -21.12 5.60
N ASP A 635 -22.11 -21.43 5.84
CA ASP A 635 -23.10 -21.54 4.77
C ASP A 635 -23.56 -20.15 4.33
N LEU A 636 -23.31 -19.81 3.06
CA LEU A 636 -23.74 -18.56 2.43
C LEU A 636 -25.05 -18.75 1.61
N GLY A 637 -25.58 -19.98 1.56
CA GLY A 637 -26.77 -20.32 0.80
C GLY A 637 -26.59 -20.04 -0.69
N LYS A 638 -27.29 -19.03 -1.22
CA LYS A 638 -27.19 -18.60 -2.62
C LYS A 638 -26.46 -17.27 -2.79
N ASP A 639 -25.95 -16.72 -1.70
CA ASP A 639 -25.25 -15.44 -1.73
C ASP A 639 -23.90 -15.58 -2.46
N ARG A 640 -23.74 -14.79 -3.53
CA ARG A 640 -22.55 -14.79 -4.38
C ARG A 640 -21.67 -13.57 -4.18
N GLU A 641 -22.18 -12.58 -3.50
CA GLU A 641 -21.49 -11.30 -3.20
C GLU A 641 -21.64 -11.00 -1.69
N PRO A 642 -21.12 -11.89 -0.82
CA PRO A 642 -21.35 -11.78 0.61
C PRO A 642 -20.63 -10.54 1.18
N ILE A 643 -21.37 -9.77 1.96
CA ILE A 643 -20.77 -8.70 2.79
C ILE A 643 -20.25 -9.37 4.05
N TYR A 644 -18.91 -9.45 4.20
CA TYR A 644 -18.28 -9.98 5.40
C TYR A 644 -17.02 -9.22 5.77
N ALA A 645 -16.67 -9.24 7.04
CA ALA A 645 -15.40 -8.76 7.58
C ALA A 645 -14.71 -9.88 8.36
N VAL A 646 -13.40 -9.86 8.37
CA VAL A 646 -12.58 -10.85 9.09
C VAL A 646 -11.76 -10.13 10.14
N ASP A 647 -11.79 -10.63 11.35
CA ASP A 647 -10.86 -10.24 12.39
C ASP A 647 -9.75 -11.30 12.47
N ASP A 648 -8.65 -11.03 11.84
CA ASP A 648 -7.49 -11.95 11.76
C ASP A 648 -6.91 -12.28 13.15
N ILE A 649 -7.20 -11.48 14.15
CA ILE A 649 -6.66 -11.60 15.51
C ILE A 649 -7.47 -12.55 16.37
N THR A 650 -8.76 -12.26 16.47
CA THR A 650 -9.68 -13.14 17.23
C THR A 650 -10.05 -14.37 16.43
N GLY A 651 -9.84 -14.35 15.09
CA GLY A 651 -10.27 -15.39 14.19
C GLY A 651 -11.79 -15.43 14.05
N GLN A 652 -12.43 -14.27 14.10
CA GLN A 652 -13.87 -14.16 13.89
C GLN A 652 -14.18 -13.69 12.47
N VAL A 653 -15.25 -14.20 11.91
CA VAL A 653 -15.81 -13.74 10.64
C VAL A 653 -17.21 -13.19 10.91
N TYR A 654 -17.43 -11.96 10.50
CA TYR A 654 -18.73 -11.28 10.59
C TYR A 654 -19.38 -11.29 9.24
N TYR A 655 -20.46 -12.03 9.06
CA TYR A 655 -21.17 -12.19 7.79
C TYR A 655 -22.56 -11.59 7.87
N CYS A 656 -22.92 -10.80 6.87
CA CYS A 656 -24.25 -10.24 6.73
C CYS A 656 -25.19 -11.24 6.07
N THR A 657 -26.07 -11.84 6.83
CA THR A 657 -27.07 -12.79 6.36
C THR A 657 -28.37 -12.07 6.03
N GLY A 658 -28.88 -12.23 4.81
CA GLY A 658 -30.17 -11.67 4.39
C GLY A 658 -30.26 -10.15 4.49
N ASN A 659 -29.17 -9.44 4.27
CA ASN A 659 -28.97 -7.98 4.25
C ASN A 659 -29.06 -7.26 5.61
N ARG A 660 -29.59 -7.86 6.67
CA ARG A 660 -29.85 -7.19 7.95
C ARG A 660 -29.28 -7.91 9.15
N ALA A 661 -29.16 -9.20 9.10
CA ALA A 661 -28.64 -10.00 10.20
C ALA A 661 -27.13 -10.13 10.09
N LEU A 662 -26.42 -9.64 11.09
CA LEU A 662 -24.99 -9.80 11.23
C LEU A 662 -24.71 -10.98 12.14
N THR A 663 -23.99 -11.97 11.63
CA THR A 663 -23.65 -13.18 12.36
C THR A 663 -22.15 -13.28 12.52
N SER A 664 -21.69 -13.46 13.75
CA SER A 664 -20.28 -13.74 14.07
C SER A 664 -20.04 -15.23 14.16
N TYR A 665 -19.00 -15.68 13.46
CA TYR A 665 -18.53 -17.06 13.45
C TYR A 665 -17.13 -17.13 14.05
N MET A 666 -16.90 -18.10 14.93
CA MET A 666 -15.57 -18.36 15.50
C MET A 666 -14.77 -19.29 14.58
N VAL A 667 -13.82 -18.73 13.85
CA VAL A 667 -13.05 -19.48 12.85
C VAL A 667 -11.72 -19.99 13.43
N LYS A 668 -11.23 -19.43 14.52
CA LYS A 668 -10.03 -19.88 15.24
C LYS A 668 -10.33 -20.98 16.23
#